data_c6424278fe3cbdddc738170e8454ae5b
#
_entry.id   c6424278fe3cbdddc738170e8454ae5b
#
_cell.length_a   1.000
_cell.length_b   1.000
_cell.length_c   1.000
_cell.angle_alpha   90.00
_cell.angle_beta   90.00
_cell.angle_gamma   90.00
#
_symmetry.space_group_name_H-M   'P 1'
#
loop_
_entity.id
_entity.type
_entity.pdbx_description
1 polymer ?
#
loop_
_entity_poly.entity_id
_entity_poly.type
_entity_poly.pdbx_seq_one_letter_code
_entity_poly.pdbx_strand_id
1 'polypeptide(L)'
;MTGPGTRLNGISGAAALVGAAALVVSAATAAPAAAATATARATASEGGSATPGPGADPAPPALVDGIREQAPAARTAADAARAHLAARKDRYRIADPGRDLRPAGTLTSGGRETVRLQQTHHGVPVLGGQYLVRMERHDGHRIVTGTSGRYFTGLRTGTTAGIDDTLAVERAVDAVRRDLAARDFTAGPDGEDADTALTGTAHGLVVIPNGTGVLTRHITVRGTGPAGGEPVLREVYIDARAGYPVLQYSGIRTFAAPATAPGHAAPAALTGAPAPDGTAGSGVRLDGTTVPLAVTHDDTRDAYVLRDRTRIQDDAGHVLATWDAGGHWASDLSGAWPDDLREVASPTPEFGSEATRSGAVDAHWAAGQVYDYYRAKFGRDSLDGHGMTVDSVVGATDYGQPYVNAFWDGRKMVYGSGDDEYRPLSAALDVVGHEMTHAVVSASADLVYAGQSGAMNEAIADYFGNAIEADARGLPMDDPGSGLVGETLCRTKGPRDCAFRDLNDGRTTAGSFLGVGFGTDNGGVHLNSTVFAGALWDIREEIGPELADAVVYKALTEYLTPLDGFTRGRDAVLAAAKQLGAGGRVLTAVRKAFTAHGIVPHWEKALGIDSDVLLTRVNTYDSHLGAGGGWWAAARSNESGSEPYSVWAGRTDGKGQLKLMSPNDGRYHVNPATDGTTVVWQAHGPTGVDILARPLAGGPVRTLWHGRGTGTALGVDGDTVTFAYYNHGGRAGVAYLSLKDPANLVTIGGGTYHRATSPAVSHGRIVYQDRRRVRAVYESTTRLIDVATGAETVLQKAGPEVSLGPTALTAQHVYWLLDAVGQNGTTTLRRAALDGSDVTDLSPETGPGALNVSEVTAGADAVTMVARTPGGELSNAALPKLWQFTPERAGDGTRRARVSCNRGEQLSAAAADGTRVVWLDATTGTGEVVTRARPSGTCA
;
A
#
# COMPACT_ATOMS: atom_id res chain seq x y z
N MET A 1 60.70 -14.09 2.10
CA MET A 1 61.71 -13.70 1.09
C MET A 1 60.95 -12.81 0.11
N THR A 2 61.24 -11.60 0.22
CA THR A 2 61.55 -10.57 -0.80
C THR A 2 60.47 -10.18 -1.79
N GLY A 3 59.92 -9.00 -1.55
CA GLY A 3 59.45 -8.09 -2.61
C GLY A 3 60.64 -7.51 -3.36
N PRO A 4 60.60 -6.41 -4.13
CA PRO A 4 59.73 -5.23 -4.15
C PRO A 4 59.33 -4.85 -5.58
N GLY A 5 58.40 -3.94 -5.85
CA GLY A 5 58.50 -2.47 -5.77
C GLY A 5 58.69 -1.82 -7.12
N THR A 6 57.99 -0.82 -7.42
CA THR A 6 58.20 0.58 -7.77
C THR A 6 57.21 1.04 -8.88
N ARG A 7 56.33 1.98 -8.64
CA ARG A 7 56.38 3.45 -8.81
C ARG A 7 56.87 3.94 -10.16
N LEU A 8 56.17 4.74 -10.91
CA LEU A 8 56.13 6.20 -10.93
C LEU A 8 55.48 6.74 -12.24
N ASN A 9 54.61 7.74 -12.08
CA ASN A 9 54.52 9.03 -12.78
C ASN A 9 54.41 9.04 -14.31
N GLY A 10 53.65 9.88 -14.94
CA GLY A 10 53.03 11.14 -14.59
C GLY A 10 52.87 12.00 -15.85
N ILE A 11 52.02 12.98 -15.70
CA ILE A 11 52.09 14.30 -16.39
C ILE A 11 51.38 14.48 -17.74
N SER A 12 50.28 15.20 -17.65
CA SER A 12 49.91 16.47 -18.26
C SER A 12 49.87 16.64 -19.79
N GLY A 13 48.82 17.28 -20.25
CA GLY A 13 48.90 18.15 -21.38
C GLY A 13 47.55 18.57 -22.00
N ALA A 14 47.19 19.77 -21.73
CA ALA A 14 46.03 20.52 -22.19
C ALA A 14 46.06 20.92 -23.69
N ALA A 15 44.95 21.37 -24.15
CA ALA A 15 44.60 22.53 -25.01
C ALA A 15 43.68 22.16 -26.16
N ALA A 16 42.48 22.61 -26.12
CA ALA A 16 41.77 23.74 -26.71
C ALA A 16 42.03 24.04 -28.20
N LEU A 17 40.94 24.13 -28.94
CA LEU A 17 40.59 25.23 -29.88
C LEU A 17 39.49 24.78 -30.88
N VAL A 18 38.29 25.29 -30.76
CA VAL A 18 37.60 26.33 -31.59
C VAL A 18 37.51 26.08 -33.11
N GLY A 19 36.33 26.04 -33.62
CA GLY A 19 36.04 26.19 -35.06
C GLY A 19 34.52 26.21 -35.33
N ALA A 20 34.04 27.39 -35.65
CA ALA A 20 32.64 27.74 -35.88
C ALA A 20 32.25 27.67 -37.35
N ALA A 21 30.92 27.74 -37.57
CA ALA A 21 30.17 28.21 -38.78
C ALA A 21 30.01 27.20 -39.91
N ALA A 22 28.86 27.02 -40.53
CA ALA A 22 27.92 28.00 -41.06
C ALA A 22 26.57 27.38 -41.45
N LEU A 23 25.54 28.17 -41.45
CA LEU A 23 24.19 27.98 -42.03
C LEU A 23 24.21 27.64 -43.52
N VAL A 24 23.26 26.75 -43.94
CA VAL A 24 22.52 26.95 -45.20
C VAL A 24 21.05 26.58 -45.00
N VAL A 25 20.22 27.56 -45.29
CA VAL A 25 18.76 27.51 -45.39
C VAL A 25 18.39 27.00 -46.78
N SER A 26 17.48 26.05 -46.87
CA SER A 26 16.68 25.86 -48.08
C SER A 26 15.26 25.38 -47.68
N ALA A 27 14.31 26.25 -47.93
CA ALA A 27 12.90 26.02 -47.87
C ALA A 27 12.40 25.18 -49.05
N ALA A 28 11.59 24.21 -48.81
CA ALA A 28 10.68 23.61 -49.77
C ALA A 28 9.35 23.28 -49.11
N THR A 29 8.34 23.94 -49.56
CA THR A 29 6.92 23.82 -49.26
C THR A 29 6.33 22.54 -49.80
N ALA A 30 5.62 21.78 -48.93
CA ALA A 30 4.54 20.89 -49.35
C ALA A 30 3.50 20.80 -48.24
N ALA A 31 2.27 21.03 -48.57
CA ALA A 31 1.09 21.12 -47.78
C ALA A 31 0.53 19.73 -47.34
N PRO A 32 -0.47 19.66 -46.43
CA PRO A 32 -0.48 18.70 -45.38
C PRO A 32 -1.35 17.49 -45.68
N ALA A 33 -0.90 16.31 -45.29
CA ALA A 33 -1.76 15.16 -45.05
C ALA A 33 -2.10 15.14 -43.53
N ALA A 34 -3.38 15.27 -43.21
CA ALA A 34 -3.89 15.21 -41.88
C ALA A 34 -3.73 13.79 -41.32
N ALA A 35 -2.71 13.58 -40.51
CA ALA A 35 -2.63 12.47 -39.59
C ALA A 35 -3.22 12.91 -38.27
N ALA A 36 -4.38 12.43 -37.91
CA ALA A 36 -4.96 12.58 -36.59
C ALA A 36 -4.10 11.80 -35.60
N THR A 37 -3.12 12.45 -35.03
CA THR A 37 -2.44 12.01 -33.81
C THR A 37 -3.39 12.20 -32.67
N ALA A 38 -4.07 11.14 -32.26
CA ALA A 38 -4.69 11.06 -30.95
C ALA A 38 -3.57 11.03 -29.91
N THR A 39 -3.15 12.21 -29.46
CA THR A 39 -2.38 12.39 -28.26
C THR A 39 -3.26 11.96 -27.08
N ALA A 40 -3.13 10.70 -26.68
CA ALA A 40 -3.60 10.26 -25.38
C ALA A 40 -2.84 11.07 -24.32
N ARG A 41 -3.47 12.09 -23.78
CA ARG A 41 -3.02 12.77 -22.58
C ARG A 41 -3.12 11.77 -21.43
N ALA A 42 -2.02 11.14 -21.09
CA ALA A 42 -1.85 10.51 -19.80
C ALA A 42 -1.90 11.61 -18.74
N THR A 43 -3.06 11.84 -18.16
CA THR A 43 -3.15 12.56 -16.91
C THR A 43 -2.88 11.55 -15.83
N ALA A 44 -1.68 11.55 -15.26
CA ALA A 44 -1.42 10.93 -13.99
C ALA A 44 -2.45 11.49 -13.02
N SER A 45 -3.38 10.67 -12.57
CA SER A 45 -4.34 11.07 -11.58
C SER A 45 -3.70 10.89 -10.22
N GLU A 46 -3.41 11.97 -9.58
CA GLU A 46 -3.40 12.01 -8.12
C GLU A 46 -4.78 11.49 -7.65
N GLY A 47 -4.85 10.24 -7.24
CA GLY A 47 -6.10 9.57 -6.81
C GLY A 47 -7.23 9.70 -7.83
N GLY A 48 -7.34 8.76 -8.73
CA GLY A 48 -8.52 8.38 -9.50
C GLY A 48 -9.50 9.44 -10.01
N SER A 49 -9.06 10.61 -10.45
CA SER A 49 -9.93 11.57 -11.15
C SER A 49 -9.91 11.27 -12.63
N ALA A 50 -10.96 10.62 -13.13
CA ALA A 50 -11.18 10.46 -14.55
C ALA A 50 -11.07 11.83 -15.25
N THR A 51 -10.28 11.90 -16.33
CA THR A 51 -10.27 13.07 -17.21
C THR A 51 -11.69 13.32 -17.71
N PRO A 52 -12.26 14.52 -17.52
CA PRO A 52 -13.58 14.82 -18.08
C PRO A 52 -13.57 14.60 -19.59
N GLY A 53 -14.56 13.85 -20.09
CA GLY A 53 -14.81 13.77 -21.52
C GLY A 53 -15.15 15.14 -22.10
N PRO A 54 -15.14 15.33 -23.45
CA PRO A 54 -15.56 16.58 -24.07
C PRO A 54 -16.98 16.94 -23.64
N GLY A 55 -17.12 18.05 -22.86
CA GLY A 55 -18.41 18.51 -22.32
C GLY A 55 -18.60 18.30 -20.81
N ALA A 56 -17.61 17.74 -20.08
CA ALA A 56 -17.69 17.71 -18.62
C ALA A 56 -17.38 19.09 -18.02
N ASP A 57 -18.17 19.49 -17.03
CA ASP A 57 -17.91 20.72 -16.27
C ASP A 57 -16.50 20.67 -15.65
N PRO A 58 -15.73 21.77 -15.75
CA PRO A 58 -14.40 21.81 -15.19
C PRO A 58 -14.43 21.58 -13.67
N ALA A 59 -13.49 20.76 -13.17
CA ALA A 59 -13.42 20.41 -11.75
C ALA A 59 -13.33 21.65 -10.83
N PRO A 60 -13.85 21.57 -9.60
CA PRO A 60 -13.64 22.59 -8.58
C PRO A 60 -12.16 22.88 -8.34
N PRO A 61 -11.79 24.13 -8.02
CA PRO A 61 -10.42 24.45 -7.72
C PRO A 61 -9.99 23.74 -6.43
N ALA A 62 -8.88 23.02 -6.49
CA ALA A 62 -8.37 22.30 -5.32
C ALA A 62 -7.73 23.24 -4.28
N LEU A 63 -7.34 24.46 -4.70
CA LEU A 63 -6.80 25.50 -3.83
C LEU A 63 -7.23 26.89 -4.36
N VAL A 64 -7.81 27.68 -3.47
CA VAL A 64 -8.04 29.12 -3.66
C VAL A 64 -7.44 29.82 -2.45
N ASP A 65 -6.49 30.71 -2.67
CA ASP A 65 -5.77 31.37 -1.61
C ASP A 65 -5.63 32.88 -1.86
N GLY A 66 -5.38 33.65 -0.79
CA GLY A 66 -5.18 35.09 -0.85
C GLY A 66 -6.47 35.90 -1.14
N ILE A 67 -7.62 35.33 -0.91
CA ILE A 67 -8.89 36.07 -0.93
C ILE A 67 -9.16 36.71 0.43
N ARG A 68 -9.97 37.74 0.46
CA ARG A 68 -10.49 38.38 1.66
C ARG A 68 -11.94 38.79 1.39
N GLU A 69 -12.84 37.84 1.58
CA GLU A 69 -14.25 38.04 1.26
C GLU A 69 -15.11 37.79 2.50
N GLN A 70 -16.00 38.70 2.81
CA GLN A 70 -16.96 38.50 3.92
C GLN A 70 -17.90 37.32 3.60
N ALA A 71 -17.93 36.33 4.50
CA ALA A 71 -18.92 35.27 4.42
C ALA A 71 -20.33 35.82 4.75
N PRO A 72 -21.39 35.26 4.16
CA PRO A 72 -22.77 35.56 4.59
C PRO A 72 -22.95 35.33 6.10
N ALA A 73 -23.75 36.14 6.75
CA ALA A 73 -24.03 36.02 8.18
C ALA A 73 -24.68 34.66 8.49
N ALA A 74 -24.13 33.93 9.45
CA ALA A 74 -24.62 32.61 9.85
C ALA A 74 -24.24 32.32 11.31
N ARG A 75 -25.05 31.47 11.98
CA ARG A 75 -24.83 31.10 13.39
C ARG A 75 -23.51 30.34 13.58
N THR A 76 -23.26 29.37 12.73
CA THR A 76 -22.05 28.53 12.85
C THR A 76 -21.02 28.87 11.78
N ALA A 77 -19.75 28.53 12.01
CA ALA A 77 -18.70 28.62 11.02
C ALA A 77 -19.00 27.74 9.78
N ALA A 78 -19.54 26.56 10.00
CA ALA A 78 -19.87 25.62 8.94
C ALA A 78 -21.00 26.16 8.02
N ASP A 79 -22.01 26.82 8.57
CA ASP A 79 -23.07 27.44 7.79
C ASP A 79 -22.54 28.63 6.99
N ALA A 80 -21.66 29.46 7.59
CA ALA A 80 -21.02 30.58 6.90
C ALA A 80 -20.14 30.07 5.73
N ALA A 81 -19.37 29.00 5.94
CA ALA A 81 -18.56 28.37 4.92
C ALA A 81 -19.41 27.88 3.73
N ARG A 82 -20.46 27.09 4.00
CA ARG A 82 -21.38 26.60 2.95
C ARG A 82 -22.09 27.72 2.21
N ALA A 83 -22.55 28.76 2.93
CA ALA A 83 -23.16 29.92 2.34
C ALA A 83 -22.22 30.72 1.44
N HIS A 84 -20.93 30.86 1.82
CA HIS A 84 -19.88 31.45 0.97
C HIS A 84 -19.68 30.66 -0.31
N LEU A 85 -19.52 29.34 -0.21
CA LEU A 85 -19.37 28.46 -1.38
C LEU A 85 -20.57 28.56 -2.31
N ALA A 86 -21.79 28.59 -1.77
CA ALA A 86 -23.03 28.76 -2.52
C ALA A 86 -23.12 30.11 -3.21
N ALA A 87 -22.66 31.19 -2.55
CA ALA A 87 -22.66 32.54 -3.11
C ALA A 87 -21.62 32.74 -4.22
N ARG A 88 -20.67 31.81 -4.39
CA ARG A 88 -19.58 31.88 -5.35
C ARG A 88 -19.50 30.62 -6.23
N LYS A 89 -20.65 30.10 -6.67
CA LYS A 89 -20.77 28.88 -7.49
C LYS A 89 -19.86 28.87 -8.71
N ASP A 90 -19.71 30.01 -9.40
CA ASP A 90 -18.88 30.12 -10.59
C ASP A 90 -17.40 29.89 -10.30
N ARG A 91 -16.93 30.28 -9.09
CA ARG A 91 -15.55 30.04 -8.66
C ARG A 91 -15.37 28.60 -8.21
N TYR A 92 -16.23 28.12 -7.32
CA TYR A 92 -16.03 26.85 -6.65
C TYR A 92 -16.61 25.66 -7.42
N ARG A 93 -17.52 25.89 -8.36
CA ARG A 93 -18.16 24.86 -9.20
C ARG A 93 -18.78 23.71 -8.39
N ILE A 94 -19.27 24.03 -7.20
CA ILE A 94 -20.03 23.12 -6.34
C ILE A 94 -21.49 23.51 -6.48
N ALA A 95 -22.31 22.63 -7.06
CA ALA A 95 -23.67 22.97 -7.46
C ALA A 95 -24.56 23.28 -6.26
N ASP A 96 -24.50 22.47 -5.20
CA ASP A 96 -25.29 22.62 -3.98
C ASP A 96 -24.47 22.31 -2.71
N PRO A 97 -23.66 23.29 -2.24
CA PRO A 97 -22.87 23.11 -1.02
C PRO A 97 -23.71 22.80 0.22
N GLY A 98 -24.96 23.26 0.26
CA GLY A 98 -25.86 23.01 1.40
C GLY A 98 -26.30 21.55 1.52
N ARG A 99 -26.53 20.89 0.38
CA ARG A 99 -26.92 19.48 0.29
C ARG A 99 -25.73 18.54 0.31
N ASP A 100 -24.68 18.89 -0.45
CA ASP A 100 -23.60 17.96 -0.79
C ASP A 100 -22.41 18.02 0.18
N LEU A 101 -22.36 19.06 1.04
CA LEU A 101 -21.26 19.23 2.00
C LEU A 101 -21.77 19.22 3.45
N ARG A 102 -21.34 18.24 4.23
CA ARG A 102 -21.65 18.10 5.65
C ARG A 102 -20.48 18.58 6.50
N PRO A 103 -20.72 19.27 7.64
CA PRO A 103 -19.64 19.60 8.57
C PRO A 103 -18.96 18.32 9.09
N ALA A 104 -17.64 18.23 8.97
CA ALA A 104 -16.84 17.18 9.55
C ALA A 104 -16.06 17.65 10.78
N GLY A 105 -15.68 18.95 10.80
CA GLY A 105 -14.99 19.54 11.94
C GLY A 105 -14.74 21.02 11.74
N THR A 106 -14.38 21.72 12.82
CA THR A 106 -13.95 23.12 12.78
C THR A 106 -12.77 23.29 13.73
N LEU A 107 -11.62 23.62 13.20
CA LEU A 107 -10.44 24.01 13.97
C LEU A 107 -10.53 25.52 14.22
N THR A 108 -10.42 25.91 15.49
CA THR A 108 -10.42 27.33 15.91
C THR A 108 -9.12 27.63 16.65
N SER A 109 -8.35 28.61 16.19
CA SER A 109 -7.11 29.03 16.79
C SER A 109 -6.87 30.52 16.52
N GLY A 110 -6.61 31.32 17.54
CA GLY A 110 -6.22 32.72 17.42
C GLY A 110 -7.20 33.59 16.60
N GLY A 111 -8.50 33.37 16.71
CA GLY A 111 -9.53 34.09 15.93
C GLY A 111 -9.67 33.61 14.48
N ARG A 112 -8.98 32.56 14.08
CA ARG A 112 -9.12 31.85 12.81
C ARG A 112 -10.00 30.63 12.97
N GLU A 113 -10.81 30.34 11.96
CA GLU A 113 -11.68 29.18 11.88
C GLU A 113 -11.41 28.45 10.57
N THR A 114 -10.96 27.18 10.62
CA THR A 114 -10.87 26.30 9.46
C THR A 114 -11.98 25.28 9.55
N VAL A 115 -12.92 25.35 8.62
CA VAL A 115 -14.07 24.43 8.54
C VAL A 115 -13.75 23.33 7.56
N ARG A 116 -13.81 22.08 7.99
CA ARG A 116 -13.70 20.86 7.19
C ARG A 116 -15.12 20.38 6.84
N LEU A 117 -15.40 20.24 5.57
CA LEU A 117 -16.69 19.82 5.02
C LEU A 117 -16.52 18.50 4.27
N GLN A 118 -17.23 17.46 4.69
CA GLN A 118 -17.28 16.16 4.03
C GLN A 118 -18.29 16.18 2.87
N GLN A 119 -17.85 15.80 1.67
CA GLN A 119 -18.75 15.60 0.54
C GLN A 119 -19.63 14.38 0.76
N THR A 120 -20.92 14.55 0.44
CA THR A 120 -21.87 13.44 0.36
C THR A 120 -22.51 13.38 -1.03
N HIS A 121 -22.78 12.16 -1.48
CA HIS A 121 -23.56 11.90 -2.69
C HIS A 121 -24.90 11.28 -2.27
N HIS A 122 -26.00 12.05 -2.45
CA HIS A 122 -27.32 11.67 -1.95
C HIS A 122 -27.33 11.23 -0.47
N GLY A 123 -26.52 11.89 0.37
CA GLY A 123 -26.42 11.62 1.80
C GLY A 123 -25.36 10.57 2.19
N VAL A 124 -24.80 9.80 1.25
CA VAL A 124 -23.73 8.84 1.47
C VAL A 124 -22.38 9.55 1.40
N PRO A 125 -21.46 9.37 2.38
CA PRO A 125 -20.13 9.97 2.35
C PRO A 125 -19.33 9.54 1.10
N VAL A 126 -18.56 10.47 0.56
CA VAL A 126 -17.63 10.22 -0.56
C VAL A 126 -16.21 10.12 -0.01
N LEU A 127 -15.55 9.00 -0.23
CA LEU A 127 -14.17 8.78 0.24
C LEU A 127 -13.23 9.88 -0.29
N GLY A 128 -12.51 10.55 0.61
CA GLY A 128 -11.60 11.63 0.27
C GLY A 128 -12.24 12.89 -0.30
N GLY A 129 -13.56 12.93 -0.41
CA GLY A 129 -14.30 14.12 -0.80
C GLY A 129 -14.41 15.09 0.37
N GLN A 130 -13.39 15.91 0.59
CA GLN A 130 -13.37 16.93 1.64
C GLN A 130 -12.99 18.28 1.08
N TYR A 131 -13.67 19.33 1.58
CA TYR A 131 -13.43 20.71 1.18
C TYR A 131 -13.30 21.61 2.42
N LEU A 132 -12.20 22.33 2.52
CA LEU A 132 -11.86 23.17 3.66
C LEU A 132 -12.09 24.63 3.33
N VAL A 133 -12.65 25.37 4.28
CA VAL A 133 -12.86 26.82 4.18
C VAL A 133 -12.18 27.50 5.38
N ARG A 134 -11.20 28.33 5.10
CA ARG A 134 -10.46 29.10 6.11
C ARG A 134 -11.05 30.49 6.24
N MET A 135 -11.31 30.91 7.48
CA MET A 135 -11.90 32.20 7.82
C MET A 135 -11.18 32.87 8.97
N GLU A 136 -11.20 34.17 9.01
CA GLU A 136 -10.73 35.00 10.12
C GLU A 136 -11.92 35.81 10.67
N ARG A 137 -11.96 36.01 12.01
CA ARG A 137 -12.93 36.90 12.61
C ARG A 137 -12.38 38.33 12.62
N HIS A 138 -13.13 39.24 12.05
CA HIS A 138 -12.82 40.67 12.02
C HIS A 138 -14.11 41.47 12.23
N ASP A 139 -14.11 42.34 13.27
CA ASP A 139 -15.24 43.17 13.63
C ASP A 139 -16.60 42.43 13.71
N GLY A 140 -16.57 41.22 14.30
CA GLY A 140 -17.77 40.38 14.44
C GLY A 140 -18.17 39.60 13.18
N HIS A 141 -17.49 39.83 12.07
CA HIS A 141 -17.73 39.15 10.79
C HIS A 141 -16.69 38.05 10.54
N ARG A 142 -17.08 37.05 9.73
CA ARG A 142 -16.17 36.04 9.20
C ARG A 142 -15.70 36.45 7.81
N ILE A 143 -14.38 36.55 7.65
CA ILE A 143 -13.73 36.87 6.40
C ILE A 143 -13.07 35.60 5.86
N VAL A 144 -13.54 35.08 4.72
CA VAL A 144 -12.93 33.93 4.05
C VAL A 144 -11.59 34.34 3.46
N THR A 145 -10.52 33.63 3.84
CA THR A 145 -9.16 33.89 3.39
C THR A 145 -8.68 32.88 2.35
N GLY A 146 -9.36 31.73 2.25
CA GLY A 146 -9.04 30.70 1.26
C GLY A 146 -9.86 29.44 1.41
N THR A 147 -9.72 28.59 0.42
CA THR A 147 -10.30 27.23 0.43
C THR A 147 -9.30 26.23 -0.12
N SER A 148 -9.43 24.97 0.28
CA SER A 148 -8.65 23.86 -0.30
C SER A 148 -9.43 22.57 -0.25
N GLY A 149 -8.98 21.54 -0.97
CA GLY A 149 -9.53 20.20 -0.87
C GLY A 149 -10.03 19.65 -2.19
N ARG A 150 -10.74 18.54 -2.09
CA ARG A 150 -11.31 17.81 -3.23
C ARG A 150 -12.82 17.75 -3.17
N TYR A 151 -13.46 18.02 -4.28
CA TYR A 151 -14.86 17.77 -4.50
C TYR A 151 -15.03 17.05 -5.84
N PHE A 152 -15.58 15.86 -5.79
CA PHE A 152 -15.76 15.02 -6.96
C PHE A 152 -17.06 15.36 -7.66
N THR A 153 -16.94 15.79 -8.91
CA THR A 153 -18.08 16.05 -9.81
C THR A 153 -18.39 14.81 -10.64
N GLY A 154 -19.58 14.73 -11.19
CA GLY A 154 -19.96 13.65 -12.12
C GLY A 154 -20.31 12.33 -11.46
N LEU A 155 -20.42 12.27 -10.12
CA LEU A 155 -20.96 11.10 -9.44
C LEU A 155 -22.40 10.86 -9.84
N ARG A 156 -22.71 9.61 -10.26
CA ARG A 156 -24.04 9.20 -10.76
C ARG A 156 -24.47 7.86 -10.21
N THR A 157 -23.67 7.23 -9.34
CA THR A 157 -24.02 5.94 -8.75
C THR A 157 -25.28 6.05 -7.90
N GLY A 158 -26.14 5.03 -7.94
CA GLY A 158 -27.25 4.92 -6.99
C GLY A 158 -26.75 4.68 -5.57
N THR A 159 -27.58 5.04 -4.58
CA THR A 159 -27.24 4.87 -3.15
C THR A 159 -28.02 3.73 -2.49
N THR A 160 -28.71 2.91 -3.27
CA THR A 160 -29.38 1.68 -2.78
C THR A 160 -28.45 0.51 -2.93
N ALA A 161 -28.12 -0.14 -1.81
CA ALA A 161 -27.32 -1.36 -1.80
C ALA A 161 -28.13 -2.56 -2.31
N GLY A 162 -27.49 -3.43 -3.08
CA GLY A 162 -28.04 -4.70 -3.53
C GLY A 162 -27.66 -5.89 -2.64
N ILE A 163 -26.69 -5.69 -1.73
CA ILE A 163 -26.25 -6.68 -0.74
C ILE A 163 -26.41 -6.12 0.67
N ASP A 164 -26.63 -6.97 1.66
CA ASP A 164 -26.70 -6.59 3.07
C ASP A 164 -25.30 -6.56 3.74
N ASP A 165 -25.28 -6.15 5.02
CA ASP A 165 -24.02 -6.09 5.78
C ASP A 165 -23.44 -7.48 6.03
N THR A 166 -24.28 -8.51 6.21
CA THR A 166 -23.82 -9.88 6.47
C THR A 166 -23.01 -10.43 5.31
N LEU A 167 -23.52 -10.31 4.08
CA LEU A 167 -22.82 -10.74 2.88
C LEU A 167 -21.57 -9.89 2.64
N ALA A 168 -21.63 -8.58 2.92
CA ALA A 168 -20.47 -7.71 2.75
C ALA A 168 -19.34 -8.09 3.72
N VAL A 169 -19.66 -8.39 4.98
CA VAL A 169 -18.70 -8.89 5.98
C VAL A 169 -18.11 -10.23 5.54
N GLU A 170 -18.94 -11.19 5.11
CA GLU A 170 -18.47 -12.48 4.57
C GLU A 170 -17.45 -12.25 3.44
N ARG A 171 -17.78 -11.39 2.47
CA ARG A 171 -16.91 -11.08 1.33
C ARG A 171 -15.61 -10.37 1.72
N ALA A 172 -15.67 -9.46 2.70
CA ALA A 172 -14.50 -8.77 3.21
C ALA A 172 -13.53 -9.72 3.93
N VAL A 173 -14.06 -10.58 4.82
CA VAL A 173 -13.28 -11.60 5.50
C VAL A 173 -12.65 -12.58 4.50
N ASP A 174 -13.40 -13.01 3.48
CA ASP A 174 -12.87 -13.89 2.43
C ASP A 174 -11.80 -13.20 1.58
N ALA A 175 -11.92 -11.89 1.32
CA ALA A 175 -10.91 -11.13 0.59
C ALA A 175 -9.59 -11.05 1.39
N VAL A 176 -9.67 -10.72 2.67
CA VAL A 176 -8.49 -10.66 3.55
C VAL A 176 -7.85 -12.04 3.71
N ARG A 177 -8.66 -13.09 3.89
CA ARG A 177 -8.15 -14.48 3.98
C ARG A 177 -7.39 -14.88 2.71
N ARG A 178 -7.91 -14.55 1.52
CA ARG A 178 -7.22 -14.82 0.24
C ARG A 178 -5.92 -14.03 0.11
N ASP A 179 -5.90 -12.75 0.52
CA ASP A 179 -4.70 -11.92 0.51
C ASP A 179 -3.61 -12.50 1.42
N LEU A 180 -3.97 -12.92 2.63
CA LEU A 180 -3.05 -13.57 3.55
C LEU A 180 -2.54 -14.91 2.99
N ALA A 181 -3.40 -15.74 2.43
CA ALA A 181 -3.03 -17.02 1.84
C ALA A 181 -2.15 -16.86 0.57
N ALA A 182 -2.34 -15.79 -0.20
CA ALA A 182 -1.52 -15.51 -1.38
C ALA A 182 -0.10 -15.06 -1.00
N ARG A 183 0.07 -14.42 0.16
CA ARG A 183 1.38 -14.04 0.70
C ARG A 183 2.12 -15.22 1.31
N ASP A 184 1.39 -16.22 1.77
CA ASP A 184 1.90 -17.39 2.48
C ASP A 184 1.75 -18.65 1.62
N PHE A 185 2.39 -18.64 0.43
CA PHE A 185 2.58 -19.86 -0.36
C PHE A 185 3.38 -20.94 0.42
N THR A 186 4.09 -20.52 1.45
CA THR A 186 4.92 -21.35 2.35
C THR A 186 4.16 -21.93 3.53
N ALA A 187 2.87 -21.60 3.72
CA ALA A 187 2.05 -22.23 4.75
C ALA A 187 2.06 -23.74 4.55
N GLY A 188 2.65 -24.42 5.50
CA GLY A 188 2.99 -25.84 5.45
C GLY A 188 1.82 -26.73 5.08
N PRO A 189 2.09 -27.98 4.69
CA PRO A 189 1.11 -28.94 4.20
C PRO A 189 -0.01 -29.27 5.20
N ASP A 190 0.19 -28.97 6.46
CA ASP A 190 -0.81 -29.06 7.53
C ASP A 190 -1.64 -27.79 7.71
N GLY A 191 -1.58 -26.89 6.73
CA GLY A 191 -2.55 -25.81 6.62
C GLY A 191 -4.00 -26.34 6.64
N GLU A 192 -4.35 -27.12 7.66
CA GLU A 192 -5.61 -26.98 8.35
C GLU A 192 -5.66 -25.50 8.59
N ASP A 193 -6.62 -24.86 7.94
CA ASP A 193 -6.94 -23.47 8.14
C ASP A 193 -6.37 -23.07 9.51
N ALA A 194 -5.16 -22.49 9.55
CA ALA A 194 -4.74 -21.77 10.73
C ALA A 194 -5.96 -20.92 10.95
N ASP A 195 -6.71 -21.23 11.98
CA ASP A 195 -8.02 -20.67 12.23
C ASP A 195 -7.75 -19.20 12.47
N THR A 196 -7.46 -18.49 11.35
CA THR A 196 -7.29 -17.05 11.34
C THR A 196 -8.68 -16.59 11.69
N ALA A 197 -8.91 -16.41 12.99
CA ALA A 197 -10.19 -15.99 13.52
C ALA A 197 -10.43 -14.55 13.07
N LEU A 198 -10.68 -14.39 11.75
CA LEU A 198 -10.97 -13.11 11.16
C LEU A 198 -12.42 -12.73 11.45
N THR A 199 -12.60 -11.54 11.97
CA THR A 199 -13.92 -10.96 12.24
C THR A 199 -14.06 -9.65 11.48
N GLY A 200 -15.26 -9.37 10.94
CA GLY A 200 -15.55 -8.14 10.21
C GLY A 200 -16.60 -7.29 10.92
N THR A 201 -16.43 -5.98 10.89
CA THR A 201 -17.39 -4.99 11.41
C THR A 201 -17.79 -4.04 10.29
N ALA A 202 -19.12 -3.92 10.04
CA ALA A 202 -19.66 -3.02 9.03
C ALA A 202 -19.82 -1.59 9.59
N HIS A 203 -19.39 -0.58 8.82
CA HIS A 203 -19.50 0.86 9.17
C HIS A 203 -20.51 1.62 8.32
N GLY A 204 -21.18 0.96 7.35
CA GLY A 204 -22.17 1.54 6.50
C GLY A 204 -21.72 1.79 5.05
N LEU A 205 -22.44 2.67 4.36
CA LEU A 205 -22.22 2.94 2.94
C LEU A 205 -21.21 4.07 2.74
N VAL A 206 -20.33 3.90 1.75
CA VAL A 206 -19.37 4.91 1.29
C VAL A 206 -19.31 4.88 -0.24
N VAL A 207 -19.24 6.05 -0.87
CA VAL A 207 -19.00 6.16 -2.32
C VAL A 207 -17.49 6.31 -2.56
N ILE A 208 -16.89 5.37 -3.25
CA ILE A 208 -15.52 5.54 -3.80
C ILE A 208 -15.63 6.35 -5.09
N PRO A 209 -14.89 7.48 -5.23
CA PRO A 209 -15.05 8.40 -6.36
C PRO A 209 -14.27 7.93 -7.60
N ASN A 210 -14.48 6.68 -8.01
CA ASN A 210 -13.92 6.12 -9.23
C ASN A 210 -14.96 6.22 -10.36
N GLY A 211 -14.59 6.88 -11.47
CA GLY A 211 -15.50 7.12 -12.59
C GLY A 211 -16.77 7.87 -12.17
N THR A 212 -17.93 7.25 -12.37
CA THR A 212 -19.25 7.80 -11.93
C THR A 212 -19.56 7.52 -10.46
N GLY A 213 -18.61 6.96 -9.72
CA GLY A 213 -18.73 6.55 -8.32
C GLY A 213 -19.11 5.08 -8.17
N VAL A 214 -18.50 4.42 -7.20
CA VAL A 214 -18.83 3.06 -6.79
C VAL A 214 -19.42 3.10 -5.39
N LEU A 215 -20.66 2.65 -5.25
CA LEU A 215 -21.28 2.50 -3.93
C LEU A 215 -20.68 1.27 -3.26
N THR A 216 -20.10 1.44 -2.08
CA THR A 216 -19.48 0.37 -1.32
C THR A 216 -20.04 0.28 0.09
N ARG A 217 -19.85 -0.90 0.71
CA ARG A 217 -19.94 -1.10 2.15
C ARG A 217 -18.54 -1.07 2.72
N HIS A 218 -18.31 -0.25 3.71
CA HIS A 218 -17.05 -0.15 4.43
C HIS A 218 -17.06 -1.17 5.57
N ILE A 219 -16.05 -2.03 5.61
CA ILE A 219 -15.88 -3.12 6.58
C ILE A 219 -14.46 -3.04 7.14
N THR A 220 -14.34 -3.04 8.47
CA THR A 220 -13.05 -3.29 9.12
C THR A 220 -12.94 -4.79 9.42
N VAL A 221 -11.91 -5.45 8.92
CA VAL A 221 -11.59 -6.86 9.20
C VAL A 221 -10.38 -6.91 10.13
N ARG A 222 -10.51 -7.65 11.23
CA ARG A 222 -9.44 -7.87 12.20
C ARG A 222 -9.28 -9.34 12.56
N GLY A 223 -8.12 -9.70 13.07
CA GLY A 223 -7.84 -11.05 13.57
C GLY A 223 -6.36 -11.36 13.62
N THR A 224 -6.05 -12.63 13.86
CA THR A 224 -4.68 -13.13 13.86
C THR A 224 -4.24 -13.45 12.43
N GLY A 225 -3.06 -12.94 12.04
CA GLY A 225 -2.38 -13.32 10.81
C GLY A 225 -1.48 -14.56 11.00
N PRO A 226 -0.77 -15.00 9.96
CA PRO A 226 0.25 -16.02 10.10
C PRO A 226 1.39 -15.52 10.99
N ALA A 227 2.04 -16.44 11.71
CA ALA A 227 3.18 -16.12 12.59
C ALA A 227 4.32 -15.45 11.79
N GLY A 228 4.92 -14.40 12.35
CA GLY A 228 5.94 -13.58 11.67
C GLY A 228 5.36 -12.59 10.67
N GLY A 229 4.03 -12.47 10.55
CA GLY A 229 3.35 -11.49 9.72
C GLY A 229 2.88 -10.27 10.50
N GLU A 230 2.46 -9.23 9.77
CA GLU A 230 1.84 -8.06 10.39
C GLU A 230 0.50 -8.44 11.05
N PRO A 231 0.14 -7.77 12.17
CA PRO A 231 -1.19 -7.86 12.74
C PRO A 231 -2.28 -7.54 11.71
N VAL A 232 -3.40 -8.26 11.76
CA VAL A 232 -4.48 -8.08 10.78
C VAL A 232 -5.51 -7.08 11.29
N LEU A 233 -5.45 -5.88 10.73
CA LEU A 233 -6.51 -4.86 10.78
C LEU A 233 -6.61 -4.27 9.40
N ARG A 234 -7.70 -4.56 8.67
CA ARG A 234 -7.87 -4.14 7.27
C ARG A 234 -9.14 -3.33 7.09
N GLU A 235 -9.01 -2.20 6.42
CA GLU A 235 -10.14 -1.43 5.91
C GLU A 235 -10.49 -1.97 4.53
N VAL A 236 -11.68 -2.52 4.37
CA VAL A 236 -12.14 -3.19 3.15
C VAL A 236 -13.42 -2.54 2.65
N TYR A 237 -13.45 -2.19 1.38
CA TYR A 237 -14.60 -1.60 0.72
C TYR A 237 -15.16 -2.61 -0.29
N ILE A 238 -16.36 -3.10 -0.02
CA ILE A 238 -17.07 -4.08 -0.85
C ILE A 238 -18.10 -3.38 -1.72
N ASP A 239 -18.07 -3.59 -3.03
CA ASP A 239 -19.11 -3.07 -3.93
C ASP A 239 -20.49 -3.48 -3.42
N ALA A 240 -21.31 -2.50 -3.12
CA ALA A 240 -22.61 -2.72 -2.49
C ALA A 240 -23.67 -3.34 -3.45
N ARG A 241 -23.35 -3.48 -4.74
CA ARG A 241 -24.17 -4.11 -5.78
C ARG A 241 -23.76 -5.56 -6.02
N ALA A 242 -22.46 -5.76 -6.28
CA ALA A 242 -21.90 -7.02 -6.75
C ALA A 242 -21.27 -7.88 -5.64
N GLY A 243 -20.97 -7.30 -4.47
CA GLY A 243 -20.29 -8.02 -3.40
C GLY A 243 -18.82 -8.32 -3.69
N TYR A 244 -18.15 -7.50 -4.50
CA TYR A 244 -16.75 -7.66 -4.87
C TYR A 244 -15.86 -6.65 -4.09
N PRO A 245 -14.66 -7.04 -3.61
CA PRO A 245 -13.75 -6.09 -2.97
C PRO A 245 -13.22 -5.07 -3.97
N VAL A 246 -13.38 -3.79 -3.67
CA VAL A 246 -12.98 -2.66 -4.54
C VAL A 246 -11.67 -2.05 -4.10
N LEU A 247 -11.49 -1.95 -2.78
CA LEU A 247 -10.33 -1.34 -2.15
C LEU A 247 -10.09 -2.01 -0.81
N GLN A 248 -8.83 -2.29 -0.49
CA GLN A 248 -8.43 -2.62 0.87
C GLN A 248 -7.04 -2.05 1.15
N TYR A 249 -6.81 -1.69 2.42
CA TYR A 249 -5.52 -1.25 2.93
C TYR A 249 -5.43 -1.52 4.43
N SER A 250 -4.24 -1.39 5.02
CA SER A 250 -4.04 -1.58 6.46
C SER A 250 -4.75 -0.47 7.26
N GLY A 251 -5.49 -0.86 8.28
CA GLY A 251 -5.98 0.03 9.34
C GLY A 251 -4.92 0.34 10.40
N ILE A 252 -3.80 -0.39 10.40
CA ILE A 252 -2.64 -0.17 11.25
C ILE A 252 -1.67 0.73 10.52
N ARG A 253 -1.11 1.72 11.21
CA ARG A 253 0.04 2.49 10.76
C ARG A 253 1.23 1.96 11.53
N THR A 254 2.21 1.40 10.82
CA THR A 254 3.38 0.75 11.41
C THR A 254 4.61 1.63 11.29
N PHE A 255 5.50 1.59 12.27
CA PHE A 255 6.76 2.33 12.26
C PHE A 255 7.70 1.86 11.16
N ALA A 256 7.78 0.56 10.92
CA ALA A 256 8.67 -0.02 9.92
C ALA A 256 7.95 -1.00 9.00
N ALA A 257 8.34 -1.02 7.73
CA ALA A 257 8.02 -2.13 6.86
C ALA A 257 8.69 -3.43 7.40
N PRO A 258 8.07 -4.61 7.27
CA PRO A 258 8.64 -5.83 7.81
C PRO A 258 10.01 -6.13 7.19
N ALA A 259 11.06 -6.15 8.01
CA ALA A 259 12.42 -6.48 7.60
C ALA A 259 13.20 -7.19 8.71
N THR A 260 14.18 -7.99 8.34
CA THR A 260 15.02 -8.81 9.22
C THR A 260 16.39 -8.18 9.46
N ALA A 261 16.83 -8.14 10.74
CA ALA A 261 18.04 -7.48 11.27
C ALA A 261 19.34 -8.31 11.12
N PRO A 262 20.59 -7.84 11.37
CA PRO A 262 21.21 -7.57 12.69
C PRO A 262 22.31 -6.48 12.73
N GLY A 263 22.75 -5.95 13.76
CA GLY A 263 23.30 -5.73 15.07
C GLY A 263 24.43 -4.75 15.26
N HIS A 264 24.47 -3.94 16.31
CA HIS A 264 25.36 -3.51 17.42
C HIS A 264 25.76 -2.01 17.55
N ALA A 265 25.78 -1.36 18.56
CA ALA A 265 25.80 -0.93 19.95
C ALA A 265 25.97 0.59 20.29
N ALA A 266 25.61 0.97 21.44
CA ALA A 266 25.17 2.17 22.15
C ALA A 266 26.29 3.22 22.57
N PRO A 267 26.09 4.22 23.45
CA PRO A 267 25.00 5.04 23.99
C PRO A 267 25.30 6.52 24.34
N ALA A 268 24.40 7.33 24.90
CA ALA A 268 24.56 8.23 26.08
C ALA A 268 23.34 9.15 26.39
N ALA A 269 23.23 9.61 27.64
CA ALA A 269 22.03 10.11 28.31
C ALA A 269 21.91 11.65 28.49
N LEU A 270 20.68 12.18 28.72
CA LEU A 270 20.40 13.58 29.11
C LEU A 270 19.25 13.76 30.14
N THR A 271 19.21 14.88 30.84
CA THR A 271 18.38 15.18 32.01
C THR A 271 17.32 16.27 31.78
N GLY A 272 16.13 16.16 32.39
CA GLY A 272 15.03 17.14 32.28
C GLY A 272 14.27 17.42 33.60
N ALA A 273 13.51 18.54 33.72
CA ALA A 273 12.91 19.15 34.86
C ALA A 273 11.38 18.95 35.03
N PRO A 274 10.76 19.14 36.21
CA PRO A 274 9.42 18.62 36.56
C PRO A 274 8.25 19.60 36.42
N ALA A 275 7.00 19.06 36.40
CA ALA A 275 5.72 19.75 36.27
C ALA A 275 4.75 19.55 37.49
N PRO A 276 3.66 20.35 37.66
CA PRO A 276 2.84 20.37 38.86
C PRO A 276 1.59 19.50 38.84
N ASP A 277 1.14 19.08 40.02
CA ASP A 277 -0.13 18.45 40.44
C ASP A 277 -0.55 17.10 39.75
N GLY A 278 0.17 16.10 40.06
CA GLY A 278 -0.11 14.66 40.17
C GLY A 278 0.81 14.15 41.26
N THR A 279 0.71 12.87 41.64
CA THR A 279 1.77 12.33 42.49
C THR A 279 3.05 12.35 41.65
N ALA A 280 4.07 13.08 42.16
CA ALA A 280 5.36 13.07 41.48
C ALA A 280 6.01 11.69 41.66
N GLY A 281 6.20 11.01 40.62
CA GLY A 281 6.91 9.73 40.53
C GLY A 281 8.24 9.86 39.80
N SER A 282 8.96 8.77 39.72
CA SER A 282 10.19 8.67 38.92
C SER A 282 10.37 7.26 38.33
N GLY A 283 11.16 7.16 37.31
CA GLY A 283 11.56 5.87 36.73
C GLY A 283 12.89 5.99 36.01
N VAL A 284 13.52 4.86 35.80
CA VAL A 284 14.77 4.76 35.02
C VAL A 284 14.45 4.32 33.60
N ARG A 285 14.83 5.12 32.61
CA ARG A 285 14.70 4.81 31.20
C ARG A 285 15.70 3.71 30.77
N LEU A 286 15.44 3.14 29.60
CA LEU A 286 16.31 2.11 28.99
C LEU A 286 17.72 2.60 28.65
N ASP A 287 17.93 3.91 28.57
CA ASP A 287 19.27 4.52 28.44
C ASP A 287 19.99 4.74 29.78
N GLY A 288 19.34 4.37 30.89
CA GLY A 288 19.88 4.55 32.25
C GLY A 288 19.55 5.90 32.89
N THR A 289 18.90 6.83 32.22
CA THR A 289 18.52 8.12 32.79
C THR A 289 17.33 7.98 33.74
N THR A 290 17.39 8.61 34.91
CA THR A 290 16.23 8.77 35.78
C THR A 290 15.42 9.98 35.35
N VAL A 291 14.12 9.76 35.07
CA VAL A 291 13.20 10.82 34.68
C VAL A 291 12.04 10.97 35.65
N PRO A 292 11.54 12.22 35.82
CA PRO A 292 10.32 12.44 36.59
C PRO A 292 9.12 11.95 35.79
N LEU A 293 8.15 11.34 36.46
CA LEU A 293 6.90 10.85 35.92
C LEU A 293 5.72 11.46 36.67
N ALA A 294 4.66 11.77 35.93
CA ALA A 294 3.37 12.04 36.56
C ALA A 294 2.61 10.73 36.68
N VAL A 295 2.29 10.31 37.89
CA VAL A 295 1.67 9.03 38.21
C VAL A 295 0.42 9.21 39.05
N THR A 296 -0.44 8.21 39.14
CA THR A 296 -1.67 8.21 39.92
C THR A 296 -1.66 7.04 40.90
N HIS A 297 -2.05 7.28 42.20
CA HIS A 297 -2.32 6.18 43.10
C HIS A 297 -3.70 5.57 42.79
N ASP A 298 -3.73 4.30 42.55
CA ASP A 298 -4.95 3.53 42.36
C ASP A 298 -5.35 2.87 43.68
N ASP A 299 -6.36 3.42 44.34
CA ASP A 299 -6.81 2.98 45.64
C ASP A 299 -7.38 1.54 45.63
N THR A 300 -7.82 1.04 44.48
CA THR A 300 -8.36 -0.30 44.35
C THR A 300 -7.28 -1.37 44.29
N ARG A 301 -6.10 -1.01 43.81
CA ARG A 301 -4.90 -1.84 43.70
C ARG A 301 -3.89 -1.59 44.81
N ASP A 302 -4.08 -0.54 45.61
CA ASP A 302 -3.11 -0.02 46.59
C ASP A 302 -1.71 0.11 45.96
N ALA A 303 -1.66 0.74 44.80
CA ALA A 303 -0.44 0.87 43.99
C ALA A 303 -0.45 2.17 43.17
N TYR A 304 0.73 2.64 42.83
CA TYR A 304 0.91 3.71 41.86
C TYR A 304 0.90 3.12 40.45
N VAL A 305 0.20 3.78 39.52
CA VAL A 305 0.11 3.39 38.10
C VAL A 305 0.67 4.49 37.20
N LEU A 306 1.20 4.08 36.03
CA LEU A 306 1.64 5.00 34.97
C LEU A 306 0.41 5.63 34.28
N ARG A 307 -0.19 6.58 35.01
CA ARG A 307 -1.37 7.36 34.60
C ARG A 307 -1.14 8.84 34.95
N ASP A 308 -0.96 9.65 33.93
CA ASP A 308 -0.81 11.10 34.05
C ASP A 308 -2.17 11.79 33.88
N ARG A 309 -2.62 12.48 34.91
CA ARG A 309 -3.83 13.31 34.95
C ARG A 309 -3.52 14.81 34.91
N THR A 310 -2.25 15.17 34.76
CA THR A 310 -1.81 16.56 34.88
C THR A 310 -1.87 17.32 33.59
N ARG A 311 -1.68 16.62 32.47
CA ARG A 311 -1.60 17.19 31.13
C ARG A 311 -2.97 17.40 30.47
N ILE A 312 -3.84 16.40 30.50
CA ILE A 312 -5.21 16.52 30.00
C ILE A 312 -6.11 16.91 31.19
N GLN A 313 -6.55 18.14 31.17
CA GLN A 313 -7.38 18.72 32.28
C GLN A 313 -8.80 18.87 31.78
N ASP A 314 -9.57 17.77 31.82
CA ASP A 314 -10.99 17.79 31.50
C ASP A 314 -11.86 17.08 32.56
N ASP A 315 -13.15 17.39 32.55
CA ASP A 315 -14.13 16.76 33.45
C ASP A 315 -14.49 15.31 33.01
N ALA A 316 -14.05 14.86 31.84
CA ALA A 316 -14.32 13.52 31.29
C ALA A 316 -13.34 12.46 31.83
N GLY A 317 -12.23 12.91 32.43
CA GLY A 317 -11.25 12.02 33.08
C GLY A 317 -10.28 11.39 32.06
N HIS A 318 -10.05 12.03 30.92
CA HIS A 318 -9.03 11.61 29.98
C HIS A 318 -7.62 11.74 30.58
N VAL A 319 -6.72 10.83 30.14
CA VAL A 319 -5.39 10.67 30.74
C VAL A 319 -4.36 10.27 29.68
N LEU A 320 -3.07 10.36 30.05
CA LEU A 320 -2.03 9.59 29.38
C LEU A 320 -1.77 8.35 30.23
N ALA A 321 -1.95 7.16 29.68
CA ALA A 321 -1.79 5.90 30.41
C ALA A 321 -0.86 4.92 29.68
N THR A 322 -0.09 4.16 30.49
CA THR A 322 0.81 3.14 29.95
C THR A 322 0.45 1.78 30.50
N TRP A 323 0.26 0.82 29.59
CA TRP A 323 -0.28 -0.52 29.83
C TRP A 323 0.76 -1.58 29.48
N ASP A 324 0.75 -2.67 30.22
CA ASP A 324 1.52 -3.88 29.92
C ASP A 324 0.73 -4.78 28.98
N ALA A 325 1.34 -5.24 27.92
CA ALA A 325 0.75 -6.22 27.00
C ALA A 325 0.37 -7.55 27.67
N GLY A 326 0.92 -7.85 28.84
CA GLY A 326 0.55 -9.01 29.66
C GLY A 326 0.80 -10.35 28.98
N GLY A 327 1.71 -10.40 28.00
CA GLY A 327 1.97 -11.59 27.18
C GLY A 327 1.08 -11.70 25.91
N HIS A 328 0.21 -10.73 25.68
CA HIS A 328 -0.54 -10.63 24.41
C HIS A 328 0.39 -10.37 23.22
N TRP A 329 0.00 -10.93 22.09
CA TRP A 329 0.68 -10.70 20.82
C TRP A 329 0.23 -9.38 20.18
N ALA A 330 1.06 -8.81 19.33
CA ALA A 330 0.72 -7.62 18.57
C ALA A 330 -0.61 -7.80 17.78
N SER A 331 -0.88 -9.01 17.26
CA SER A 331 -2.12 -9.36 16.59
C SER A 331 -3.35 -9.34 17.50
N ASP A 332 -3.22 -9.74 18.78
CA ASP A 332 -4.31 -9.72 19.75
C ASP A 332 -4.67 -8.28 20.17
N LEU A 333 -3.66 -7.40 20.16
CA LEU A 333 -3.80 -6.00 20.55
C LEU A 333 -4.35 -5.13 19.41
N SER A 334 -4.15 -5.52 18.17
CA SER A 334 -4.50 -4.73 16.99
C SER A 334 -6.02 -4.56 16.84
N GLY A 335 -6.49 -3.31 16.93
CA GLY A 335 -7.92 -2.97 16.87
C GLY A 335 -8.77 -3.61 17.98
N ALA A 336 -8.13 -4.15 19.02
CA ALA A 336 -8.78 -4.81 20.14
C ALA A 336 -8.26 -4.27 21.47
N TRP A 337 -9.05 -4.47 22.52
CA TRP A 337 -8.70 -4.15 23.91
C TRP A 337 -9.00 -5.36 24.78
N PRO A 338 -8.01 -6.25 25.02
CA PRO A 338 -8.19 -7.39 25.92
C PRO A 338 -8.59 -6.96 27.34
N ASP A 339 -9.54 -7.68 27.93
CA ASP A 339 -10.11 -7.31 29.26
C ASP A 339 -9.11 -7.45 30.40
N ASP A 340 -8.03 -8.17 30.21
CA ASP A 340 -6.98 -8.44 31.18
C ASP A 340 -5.75 -7.53 31.05
N LEU A 341 -5.73 -6.57 30.09
CA LEU A 341 -4.71 -5.54 30.07
C LEU A 341 -4.72 -4.75 31.37
N ARG A 342 -3.55 -4.43 31.87
CA ARG A 342 -3.38 -3.69 33.12
C ARG A 342 -2.39 -2.54 32.92
N GLU A 343 -2.70 -1.41 33.52
CA GLU A 343 -1.72 -0.33 33.61
C GLU A 343 -0.50 -0.80 34.40
N VAL A 344 0.66 -0.40 33.97
CA VAL A 344 1.92 -0.71 34.64
C VAL A 344 1.91 -0.07 36.02
N ALA A 345 2.19 -0.87 37.05
CA ALA A 345 2.04 -0.46 38.46
C ALA A 345 3.32 -0.68 39.27
N SER A 346 3.44 0.10 40.35
CA SER A 346 4.50 -0.01 41.34
C SER A 346 3.93 0.21 42.75
N PRO A 347 4.42 -0.50 43.79
CA PRO A 347 3.99 -0.23 45.18
C PRO A 347 4.44 1.14 45.71
N THR A 348 5.36 1.78 45.03
CA THR A 348 5.85 3.13 45.35
C THR A 348 5.74 4.03 44.10
N PRO A 349 5.80 5.37 44.23
CA PRO A 349 5.81 6.25 43.06
C PRO A 349 7.08 6.13 42.19
N GLU A 350 8.01 5.28 42.62
CA GLU A 350 9.24 4.97 41.90
C GLU A 350 9.04 3.68 41.10
N PHE A 351 9.25 3.74 39.76
CA PHE A 351 9.09 2.61 38.87
C PHE A 351 10.44 1.92 38.66
N GLY A 352 10.53 0.67 39.09
CA GLY A 352 11.78 -0.10 39.12
C GLY A 352 12.10 -0.82 37.81
N SER A 353 13.06 -1.74 37.91
CA SER A 353 13.70 -2.39 36.77
C SER A 353 12.75 -3.18 35.85
N GLU A 354 11.60 -3.62 36.33
CA GLU A 354 10.61 -4.32 35.51
C GLU A 354 9.95 -3.36 34.52
N ALA A 355 9.48 -2.21 35.00
CA ALA A 355 8.93 -1.16 34.16
C ALA A 355 9.97 -0.57 33.19
N THR A 356 11.24 -0.51 33.61
CA THR A 356 12.34 -0.13 32.71
C THR A 356 12.50 -1.16 31.58
N ARG A 357 12.60 -2.46 31.92
CA ARG A 357 12.84 -3.50 30.91
C ARG A 357 11.73 -3.63 29.88
N SER A 358 10.48 -3.43 30.26
CA SER A 358 9.35 -3.45 29.33
C SER A 358 9.27 -2.22 28.43
N GLY A 359 10.06 -1.18 28.69
CA GLY A 359 9.97 0.11 28.02
C GLY A 359 8.82 1.00 28.50
N ALA A 360 8.18 0.65 29.62
CA ALA A 360 7.02 1.38 30.12
C ALA A 360 7.37 2.79 30.63
N VAL A 361 8.53 2.92 31.28
CA VAL A 361 9.03 4.24 31.74
C VAL A 361 9.27 5.15 30.55
N ASP A 362 9.92 4.62 29.50
CA ASP A 362 10.20 5.36 28.28
C ASP A 362 8.92 5.77 27.56
N ALA A 363 7.97 4.84 27.36
CA ALA A 363 6.68 5.13 26.74
C ALA A 363 5.91 6.22 27.45
N HIS A 364 5.82 6.15 28.79
CA HIS A 364 5.08 7.11 29.60
C HIS A 364 5.71 8.51 29.57
N TRP A 365 7.04 8.56 29.73
CA TRP A 365 7.80 9.81 29.65
C TRP A 365 7.69 10.43 28.26
N ALA A 366 7.91 9.63 27.20
CA ALA A 366 7.88 10.09 25.81
C ALA A 366 6.49 10.59 25.40
N ALA A 367 5.41 9.90 25.80
CA ALA A 367 4.04 10.36 25.53
C ALA A 367 3.81 11.75 26.15
N GLY A 368 4.36 12.00 27.33
CA GLY A 368 4.35 13.33 27.94
C GLY A 368 5.09 14.38 27.12
N GLN A 369 6.29 14.05 26.59
CA GLN A 369 7.08 14.98 25.75
C GLN A 369 6.33 15.32 24.45
N VAL A 370 5.71 14.33 23.81
CA VAL A 370 4.92 14.53 22.59
C VAL A 370 3.70 15.42 22.86
N TYR A 371 2.96 15.17 23.95
CA TYR A 371 1.84 16.02 24.35
C TYR A 371 2.30 17.46 24.56
N ASP A 372 3.36 17.66 25.34
CA ASP A 372 3.90 18.97 25.69
C ASP A 372 4.37 19.74 24.44
N TYR A 373 5.00 19.06 23.46
CA TYR A 373 5.40 19.65 22.19
C TYR A 373 4.21 20.19 21.39
N TYR A 374 3.19 19.35 21.16
CA TYR A 374 2.01 19.78 20.41
C TYR A 374 1.22 20.87 21.12
N ARG A 375 1.15 20.79 22.46
CA ARG A 375 0.49 21.80 23.28
C ARG A 375 1.21 23.13 23.26
N ALA A 376 2.52 23.13 23.46
CA ALA A 376 3.33 24.34 23.53
C ALA A 376 3.46 25.05 22.18
N LYS A 377 3.74 24.31 21.11
CA LYS A 377 3.98 24.89 19.78
C LYS A 377 2.70 25.27 19.04
N PHE A 378 1.64 24.48 19.18
CA PHE A 378 0.44 24.66 18.37
C PHE A 378 -0.83 24.89 19.18
N GLY A 379 -0.75 24.83 20.50
CA GLY A 379 -1.92 24.93 21.38
C GLY A 379 -2.86 23.72 21.25
N ARG A 380 -2.38 22.59 20.70
CA ARG A 380 -3.17 21.39 20.49
C ARG A 380 -3.39 20.66 21.80
N ASP A 381 -4.63 20.33 22.10
CA ASP A 381 -5.00 19.62 23.31
C ASP A 381 -5.15 18.12 23.01
N SER A 382 -4.14 17.35 23.39
CA SER A 382 -3.99 15.94 23.03
C SER A 382 -3.92 15.68 21.50
N LEU A 383 -3.96 14.42 21.09
CA LEU A 383 -3.70 14.02 19.70
C LEU A 383 -4.86 14.37 18.75
N ASP A 384 -6.09 14.42 19.25
CA ASP A 384 -7.25 14.84 18.48
C ASP A 384 -7.52 16.35 18.48
N GLY A 385 -6.82 17.10 19.36
CA GLY A 385 -7.06 18.53 19.59
C GLY A 385 -8.23 18.81 20.53
N HIS A 386 -8.76 17.80 21.20
CA HIS A 386 -9.95 17.86 22.05
C HIS A 386 -9.79 17.11 23.39
N GLY A 387 -8.56 16.76 23.77
CA GLY A 387 -8.27 16.15 25.06
C GLY A 387 -8.48 14.64 25.11
N MET A 388 -8.36 13.90 23.98
CA MET A 388 -8.52 12.43 24.02
C MET A 388 -7.50 11.77 24.94
N THR A 389 -7.88 10.63 25.52
CA THR A 389 -6.95 9.75 26.24
C THR A 389 -5.85 9.26 25.29
N VAL A 390 -4.62 9.20 25.81
CA VAL A 390 -3.46 8.65 25.10
C VAL A 390 -3.02 7.36 25.78
N ASP A 391 -3.26 6.25 25.12
CA ASP A 391 -2.91 4.93 25.63
C ASP A 391 -1.68 4.38 24.90
N SER A 392 -0.68 3.94 25.67
CA SER A 392 0.53 3.27 25.19
C SER A 392 0.60 1.86 25.77
N VAL A 393 0.62 0.84 24.93
CA VAL A 393 0.78 -0.57 25.32
C VAL A 393 2.20 -1.00 25.01
N VAL A 394 2.95 -1.51 25.99
CA VAL A 394 4.35 -1.92 25.85
C VAL A 394 4.51 -3.42 26.02
N GLY A 395 5.62 -3.96 25.51
CA GLY A 395 5.98 -5.36 25.67
C GLY A 395 5.23 -6.32 24.75
N ALA A 396 4.65 -5.82 23.65
CA ALA A 396 4.01 -6.67 22.65
C ALA A 396 5.01 -7.63 22.00
N THR A 397 4.59 -8.87 21.74
CA THR A 397 5.40 -9.92 21.10
C THR A 397 4.75 -10.40 19.79
N ASP A 398 5.48 -11.13 18.96
CA ASP A 398 4.96 -11.85 17.82
C ASP A 398 4.89 -13.35 18.16
N TYR A 399 3.70 -13.85 18.51
CA TYR A 399 3.49 -15.24 18.93
C TYR A 399 4.50 -15.71 20.00
N GLY A 400 4.81 -14.83 20.96
CA GLY A 400 5.80 -15.09 22.02
C GLY A 400 7.25 -14.94 21.58
N GLN A 401 7.51 -14.53 20.33
CA GLN A 401 8.82 -14.15 19.83
C GLN A 401 9.03 -12.63 19.94
N PRO A 402 10.27 -12.15 19.86
CA PRO A 402 10.57 -10.72 19.77
C PRO A 402 9.76 -10.03 18.66
N TYR A 403 9.26 -8.82 18.95
CA TYR A 403 8.57 -7.98 17.98
C TYR A 403 9.30 -6.64 17.84
N VAL A 404 9.94 -6.44 16.69
CA VAL A 404 10.73 -5.23 16.39
C VAL A 404 9.90 -4.32 15.49
N ASN A 405 8.80 -3.82 16.02
CA ASN A 405 7.95 -2.84 15.37
C ASN A 405 7.09 -2.09 16.41
N ALA A 406 6.48 -1.00 16.00
CA ALA A 406 5.45 -0.28 16.74
C ALA A 406 4.31 0.08 15.79
N PHE A 407 3.15 0.42 16.32
CA PHE A 407 2.04 0.86 15.49
C PHE A 407 0.97 1.65 16.25
N TRP A 408 0.30 2.54 15.50
CA TRP A 408 -0.99 3.13 15.86
C TRP A 408 -2.12 2.34 15.21
N ASP A 409 -3.11 1.89 15.98
CA ASP A 409 -4.24 1.08 15.51
C ASP A 409 -5.57 1.85 15.34
N GLY A 410 -5.51 3.18 15.43
CA GLY A 410 -6.68 4.05 15.40
C GLY A 410 -7.20 4.42 16.80
N ARG A 411 -6.68 3.80 17.89
CA ARG A 411 -7.12 4.04 19.27
C ARG A 411 -5.97 4.16 20.27
N LYS A 412 -4.90 3.40 20.08
CA LYS A 412 -3.76 3.30 20.98
C LYS A 412 -2.48 3.04 20.21
N MET A 413 -1.35 3.38 20.82
CA MET A 413 -0.03 2.95 20.36
C MET A 413 0.31 1.59 20.97
N VAL A 414 0.95 0.73 20.17
CA VAL A 414 1.48 -0.56 20.61
C VAL A 414 2.96 -0.62 20.27
N TYR A 415 3.80 -0.86 21.27
CA TYR A 415 5.25 -0.93 21.14
C TYR A 415 5.73 -2.36 21.35
N GLY A 416 6.49 -2.88 20.41
CA GLY A 416 7.07 -4.20 20.48
C GLY A 416 8.20 -4.29 21.50
N SER A 417 8.42 -5.53 21.96
CA SER A 417 9.43 -5.87 22.98
C SER A 417 10.88 -5.66 22.54
N GLY A 418 11.08 -5.39 21.24
CA GLY A 418 12.42 -5.43 20.64
C GLY A 418 12.96 -6.86 20.60
N ASP A 419 14.27 -7.00 20.35
CA ASP A 419 14.99 -8.27 20.31
C ASP A 419 16.37 -8.18 20.99
N ASP A 420 17.29 -9.07 20.66
CA ASP A 420 18.65 -9.05 21.20
C ASP A 420 19.43 -7.80 20.80
N GLU A 421 19.10 -7.19 19.65
CA GLU A 421 19.72 -5.97 19.16
C GLU A 421 18.91 -4.73 19.45
N TYR A 422 17.62 -4.76 19.15
CA TYR A 422 16.74 -3.62 19.34
C TYR A 422 16.13 -3.61 20.74
N ARG A 423 16.18 -2.46 21.42
CA ARG A 423 15.43 -2.22 22.65
C ARG A 423 13.93 -2.26 22.37
N PRO A 424 13.05 -2.36 23.38
CA PRO A 424 11.65 -2.04 23.22
C PRO A 424 11.47 -0.73 22.45
N LEU A 425 10.55 -0.71 21.48
CA LEU A 425 10.46 0.37 20.48
C LEU A 425 10.11 1.74 21.13
N SER A 426 9.53 1.73 22.32
CA SER A 426 9.29 2.93 23.13
C SER A 426 10.55 3.61 23.65
N ALA A 427 11.73 2.98 23.54
CA ALA A 427 13.00 3.54 23.98
C ALA A 427 13.43 4.79 23.20
N ALA A 428 12.98 4.92 21.95
CA ALA A 428 13.28 6.03 21.07
C ALA A 428 12.14 7.06 21.06
N LEU A 429 12.46 8.32 21.38
CA LEU A 429 11.45 9.38 21.46
C LEU A 429 10.84 9.73 20.11
N ASP A 430 11.63 9.70 19.06
CA ASP A 430 11.18 9.91 17.69
C ASP A 430 10.18 8.83 17.25
N VAL A 431 10.38 7.55 17.65
CA VAL A 431 9.42 6.46 17.36
C VAL A 431 8.10 6.70 18.08
N VAL A 432 8.14 7.05 19.37
CA VAL A 432 6.91 7.40 20.11
C VAL A 432 6.23 8.63 19.49
N GLY A 433 7.02 9.64 19.12
CA GLY A 433 6.53 10.82 18.42
C GLY A 433 5.91 10.51 17.07
N HIS A 434 6.49 9.58 16.32
CA HIS A 434 5.99 9.08 15.04
C HIS A 434 4.61 8.41 15.21
N GLU A 435 4.48 7.44 16.11
CA GLU A 435 3.22 6.73 16.35
C GLU A 435 2.10 7.67 16.82
N MET A 436 2.42 8.57 17.76
CA MET A 436 1.45 9.55 18.21
C MET A 436 1.08 10.57 17.14
N THR A 437 1.98 10.88 16.21
CA THR A 437 1.69 11.76 15.08
C THR A 437 0.71 11.11 14.09
N HIS A 438 0.70 9.80 13.94
CA HIS A 438 -0.36 9.12 13.17
C HIS A 438 -1.76 9.42 13.72
N ALA A 439 -1.92 9.51 15.03
CA ALA A 439 -3.18 9.94 15.64
C ALA A 439 -3.51 11.41 15.32
N VAL A 440 -2.50 12.28 15.30
CA VAL A 440 -2.67 13.69 14.88
C VAL A 440 -3.09 13.77 13.41
N VAL A 441 -2.48 12.98 12.52
CA VAL A 441 -2.86 12.89 11.10
C VAL A 441 -4.30 12.40 10.95
N SER A 442 -4.67 11.33 11.68
CA SER A 442 -6.02 10.74 11.65
C SER A 442 -7.09 11.73 12.10
N ALA A 443 -6.82 12.51 13.14
CA ALA A 443 -7.73 13.55 13.65
C ALA A 443 -7.68 14.87 12.85
N SER A 444 -6.88 14.97 11.80
CA SER A 444 -6.69 16.18 10.99
C SER A 444 -7.02 15.92 9.51
N ALA A 445 -6.01 15.64 8.70
CA ALA A 445 -6.17 15.38 7.27
C ALA A 445 -6.77 14.01 6.99
N ASP A 446 -6.64 13.07 7.90
CA ASP A 446 -7.09 11.67 7.77
C ASP A 446 -6.59 11.03 6.47
N LEU A 447 -5.30 11.18 6.21
CA LEU A 447 -4.65 10.66 5.01
C LEU A 447 -4.83 9.15 4.93
N VAL A 448 -5.49 8.68 3.87
CA VAL A 448 -5.70 7.25 3.61
C VAL A 448 -4.36 6.53 3.56
N TYR A 449 -4.21 5.47 4.35
CA TYR A 449 -2.95 4.76 4.52
C TYR A 449 -2.66 3.81 3.34
N ALA A 450 -2.60 4.40 2.14
CA ALA A 450 -2.30 3.68 0.90
C ALA A 450 -1.65 4.61 -0.14
N GLY A 451 -0.66 4.09 -0.88
CA GLY A 451 0.04 4.82 -1.93
C GLY A 451 0.62 6.15 -1.47
N GLN A 452 0.55 7.21 -2.29
CA GLN A 452 1.16 8.51 -1.97
C GLN A 452 0.56 9.19 -0.73
N SER A 453 -0.73 9.03 -0.46
CA SER A 453 -1.36 9.60 0.74
C SER A 453 -0.83 8.91 2.00
N GLY A 454 -0.65 7.60 1.96
CA GLY A 454 -0.02 6.83 3.03
C GLY A 454 1.46 7.18 3.20
N ALA A 455 2.20 7.35 2.11
CA ALA A 455 3.60 7.79 2.16
C ALA A 455 3.76 9.21 2.75
N MET A 456 2.79 10.11 2.53
CA MET A 456 2.75 11.41 3.20
C MET A 456 2.36 11.29 4.68
N ASN A 457 1.51 10.35 5.05
CA ASN A 457 1.17 10.06 6.44
C ASN A 457 2.44 9.64 7.21
N GLU A 458 3.20 8.69 6.65
CA GLU A 458 4.51 8.27 7.16
C GLU A 458 5.52 9.43 7.23
N ALA A 459 5.64 10.21 6.14
CA ALA A 459 6.57 11.33 6.05
C ALA A 459 6.32 12.42 7.10
N ILE A 460 5.05 12.70 7.41
CA ILE A 460 4.68 13.67 8.43
C ILE A 460 4.92 13.10 9.85
N ALA A 461 4.70 11.80 10.03
CA ALA A 461 4.99 11.09 11.27
C ALA A 461 6.51 11.08 11.55
N ASP A 462 7.34 10.75 10.56
CA ASP A 462 8.80 10.83 10.66
C ASP A 462 9.28 12.26 10.95
N TYR A 463 8.73 13.25 10.24
CA TYR A 463 9.09 14.66 10.43
C TYR A 463 8.85 15.11 11.86
N PHE A 464 7.64 14.88 12.40
CA PHE A 464 7.33 15.34 13.76
C PHE A 464 7.98 14.46 14.83
N GLY A 465 8.15 13.16 14.61
CA GLY A 465 8.93 12.30 15.49
C GLY A 465 10.33 12.86 15.73
N ASN A 466 11.06 13.11 14.64
CA ASN A 466 12.39 13.73 14.69
C ASN A 466 12.38 15.16 15.26
N ALA A 467 11.39 15.99 14.89
CA ALA A 467 11.29 17.35 15.39
C ALA A 467 11.08 17.39 16.92
N ILE A 468 10.25 16.48 17.44
CA ILE A 468 10.00 16.33 18.90
C ILE A 468 11.29 15.90 19.60
N GLU A 469 11.99 14.92 19.06
CA GLU A 469 13.24 14.46 19.65
C GLU A 469 14.32 15.52 19.60
N ALA A 470 14.51 16.20 18.45
CA ALA A 470 15.50 17.27 18.32
C ALA A 470 15.24 18.41 19.30
N ASP A 471 13.99 18.82 19.50
CA ASP A 471 13.63 19.86 20.45
C ASP A 471 13.82 19.39 21.91
N ALA A 472 13.39 18.18 22.26
CA ALA A 472 13.51 17.64 23.61
C ALA A 472 14.99 17.42 24.02
N ARG A 473 15.85 17.07 23.08
CA ARG A 473 17.29 16.85 23.29
C ARG A 473 18.14 18.08 23.03
N GLY A 474 17.56 19.13 22.47
CA GLY A 474 18.30 20.34 22.07
C GLY A 474 19.30 20.06 20.94
N LEU A 475 19.01 19.14 20.03
CA LEU A 475 19.88 18.79 18.91
C LEU A 475 19.89 19.92 17.88
N PRO A 476 21.06 20.40 17.47
CA PRO A 476 21.16 21.35 16.36
C PRO A 476 20.87 20.65 15.04
N MET A 477 20.41 21.41 14.03
CA MET A 477 20.05 20.85 12.74
C MET A 477 21.23 20.25 11.96
N ASP A 478 22.46 20.68 12.25
CA ASP A 478 23.70 20.15 11.69
C ASP A 478 24.31 18.98 12.47
N ASP A 479 23.62 18.47 13.49
CA ASP A 479 24.01 17.26 14.19
C ASP A 479 23.94 16.05 13.24
N PRO A 480 24.97 15.17 13.22
CA PRO A 480 24.98 13.98 12.36
C PRO A 480 23.83 12.98 12.61
N GLY A 481 23.20 13.04 13.79
CA GLY A 481 22.00 12.26 14.13
C GLY A 481 20.69 12.93 13.73
N SER A 482 20.73 14.21 13.35
CA SER A 482 19.53 14.95 12.93
C SER A 482 18.92 14.33 11.67
N GLY A 483 17.63 13.98 11.73
CA GLY A 483 16.90 13.34 10.65
C GLY A 483 17.05 11.82 10.55
N LEU A 484 17.80 11.17 11.44
CA LEU A 484 17.76 9.73 11.60
C LEU A 484 16.49 9.33 12.38
N VAL A 485 15.90 8.19 12.05
CA VAL A 485 14.65 7.69 12.65
C VAL A 485 14.91 6.35 13.33
N GLY A 486 14.70 6.27 14.65
CA GLY A 486 14.92 5.07 15.46
C GLY A 486 16.39 4.77 15.75
N GLU A 487 17.28 5.72 15.56
CA GLU A 487 18.73 5.57 15.67
C GLU A 487 19.23 5.22 17.07
N THR A 488 18.39 5.43 18.11
CA THR A 488 18.71 5.15 19.51
C THR A 488 18.24 3.76 19.98
N LEU A 489 17.55 3.00 19.13
CA LEU A 489 16.97 1.70 19.49
C LEU A 489 18.02 0.60 19.68
N CYS A 490 19.14 0.64 18.96
CA CYS A 490 20.10 -0.45 18.98
C CYS A 490 20.91 -0.50 20.29
N ARG A 491 21.27 -1.73 20.65
CA ARG A 491 22.15 -2.00 21.80
C ARG A 491 23.61 -1.91 21.40
N THR A 492 23.91 -2.20 20.17
CA THR A 492 25.28 -2.44 19.70
C THR A 492 25.65 -1.73 18.38
N LYS A 493 24.72 -1.29 17.53
CA LYS A 493 24.97 -0.49 16.32
C LYS A 493 25.16 0.99 16.62
N GLY A 494 25.96 1.64 15.77
CA GLY A 494 25.99 3.11 15.76
C GLY A 494 24.67 3.71 15.23
N PRO A 495 24.37 4.98 15.54
CA PRO A 495 23.09 5.61 15.20
C PRO A 495 22.71 5.45 13.72
N ARG A 496 23.62 5.73 12.78
CA ARG A 496 23.35 5.65 11.32
C ARG A 496 23.11 4.22 10.83
N ASP A 497 23.74 3.22 11.46
CA ASP A 497 23.55 1.81 11.12
C ASP A 497 22.33 1.20 11.84
N CYS A 498 21.84 1.87 12.86
CA CYS A 498 20.64 1.52 13.60
C CYS A 498 19.39 2.08 12.97
N ALA A 499 19.46 3.31 12.45
CA ALA A 499 18.29 4.03 11.95
C ALA A 499 17.52 3.24 10.89
N PHE A 500 16.21 3.21 11.04
CA PHE A 500 15.30 2.61 10.07
C PHE A 500 15.16 3.48 8.81
N ARG A 501 15.25 4.79 8.96
CA ARG A 501 15.17 5.78 7.87
C ARG A 501 16.12 6.95 8.15
N ASP A 502 16.52 7.63 7.10
CA ASP A 502 17.31 8.86 7.16
C ASP A 502 16.62 9.92 6.31
N LEU A 503 16.15 11.00 6.93
CA LEU A 503 15.47 12.09 6.23
C LEU A 503 16.43 12.89 5.35
N ASN A 504 17.74 12.74 5.55
CA ASN A 504 18.81 13.33 4.75
C ASN A 504 19.37 12.37 3.69
N ASP A 505 18.64 11.29 3.32
CA ASP A 505 19.09 10.28 2.35
C ASP A 505 19.13 10.78 0.89
N GLY A 506 18.64 11.98 0.64
CA GLY A 506 18.61 12.63 -0.69
C GLY A 506 17.71 11.93 -1.71
N ARG A 507 16.75 11.12 -1.26
CA ARG A 507 15.81 10.42 -2.15
C ARG A 507 14.97 11.38 -2.97
N THR A 508 14.73 10.99 -4.22
CA THR A 508 13.95 11.78 -5.18
C THR A 508 12.90 10.94 -5.87
N THR A 509 11.85 11.56 -6.38
CA THR A 509 10.83 10.86 -7.18
C THR A 509 11.45 10.11 -8.36
N ALA A 510 12.35 10.74 -9.11
CA ALA A 510 12.98 10.13 -10.29
C ALA A 510 13.99 9.03 -9.92
N GLY A 511 14.74 9.20 -8.82
CA GLY A 511 15.81 8.29 -8.42
C GLY A 511 15.37 7.18 -7.47
N SER A 512 14.32 7.37 -6.68
CA SER A 512 14.03 6.51 -5.54
C SER A 512 12.59 6.04 -5.44
N PHE A 513 11.63 6.70 -6.09
CA PHE A 513 10.23 6.28 -6.05
C PHE A 513 10.07 4.85 -6.55
N LEU A 514 9.38 4.03 -5.79
CA LEU A 514 9.04 2.65 -6.11
C LEU A 514 7.53 2.51 -6.25
N GLY A 515 7.06 2.35 -7.48
CA GLY A 515 5.66 2.02 -7.73
C GLY A 515 5.40 0.56 -7.41
N VAL A 516 4.46 0.32 -6.52
CA VAL A 516 4.07 -1.02 -6.07
C VAL A 516 2.54 -1.12 -5.96
N GLY A 517 2.02 -2.34 -6.02
CA GLY A 517 0.61 -2.62 -5.75
C GLY A 517 0.26 -2.46 -4.26
N PHE A 518 -1.02 -2.36 -3.95
CA PHE A 518 -1.48 -2.22 -2.55
C PHE A 518 -1.15 -3.45 -1.68
N GLY A 519 -0.92 -4.60 -2.29
CA GLY A 519 -0.44 -5.79 -1.60
C GLY A 519 0.99 -5.67 -1.06
N THR A 520 1.80 -4.75 -1.58
CA THR A 520 3.18 -4.50 -1.14
C THR A 520 3.22 -3.16 -0.42
N ASP A 521 3.52 -3.18 0.88
CA ASP A 521 3.67 -1.99 1.72
C ASP A 521 2.52 -0.96 1.54
N ASN A 522 1.28 -1.44 1.46
CA ASN A 522 0.08 -0.62 1.20
C ASN A 522 0.22 0.35 0.00
N GLY A 523 0.92 -0.05 -1.05
CA GLY A 523 1.24 0.81 -2.19
C GLY A 523 2.49 1.67 -1.98
N GLY A 524 3.41 1.22 -1.13
CA GLY A 524 4.72 1.84 -0.90
C GLY A 524 4.71 2.99 0.11
N VAL A 525 3.94 2.84 1.19
CA VAL A 525 3.82 3.92 2.20
C VAL A 525 5.15 4.20 2.90
N HIS A 526 5.87 3.16 3.34
CA HIS A 526 7.22 3.32 3.92
C HIS A 526 8.30 3.47 2.84
N LEU A 527 8.19 2.71 1.75
CA LEU A 527 9.16 2.74 0.65
C LEU A 527 9.38 4.13 0.05
N ASN A 528 8.34 4.96 0.05
CA ASN A 528 8.35 6.26 -0.60
C ASN A 528 8.24 7.44 0.38
N SER A 529 8.13 7.21 1.69
CA SER A 529 7.93 8.28 2.70
C SER A 529 9.08 9.27 2.70
N THR A 530 10.33 8.81 2.67
CA THR A 530 11.51 9.66 2.78
C THR A 530 11.70 10.61 1.58
N VAL A 531 11.06 10.32 0.43
CA VAL A 531 11.01 11.28 -0.69
C VAL A 531 10.29 12.58 -0.28
N PHE A 532 9.21 12.46 0.51
CA PHE A 532 8.46 13.61 0.98
C PHE A 532 9.01 14.14 2.31
N ALA A 533 9.38 13.25 3.24
CA ALA A 533 9.96 13.61 4.53
C ALA A 533 11.27 14.37 4.37
N GLY A 534 12.14 13.94 3.45
CA GLY A 534 13.39 14.64 3.14
C GLY A 534 13.15 16.07 2.66
N ALA A 535 12.14 16.28 1.80
CA ALA A 535 11.78 17.64 1.39
C ALA A 535 11.28 18.52 2.56
N LEU A 536 10.57 17.92 3.54
CA LEU A 536 10.15 18.64 4.74
C LEU A 536 11.33 18.94 5.66
N TRP A 537 12.29 18.01 5.76
CA TRP A 537 13.48 18.17 6.60
C TRP A 537 14.43 19.23 6.01
N ASP A 538 14.69 19.23 4.69
CA ASP A 538 15.39 20.30 3.98
C ASP A 538 14.77 21.69 4.28
N ILE A 539 13.43 21.74 4.34
CA ILE A 539 12.74 23.00 4.70
C ILE A 539 13.07 23.40 6.13
N ARG A 540 13.07 22.44 7.09
CA ARG A 540 13.38 22.70 8.50
C ARG A 540 14.81 23.24 8.67
N GLU A 541 15.76 22.67 7.92
CA GLU A 541 17.15 23.14 7.91
C GLU A 541 17.28 24.56 7.34
N GLU A 542 16.61 24.85 6.23
CA GLU A 542 16.78 26.11 5.51
C GLU A 542 16.04 27.30 6.14
N ILE A 543 14.84 27.08 6.73
CA ILE A 543 14.02 28.17 7.30
C ILE A 543 13.93 28.18 8.83
N GLY A 544 14.53 27.20 9.47
CA GLY A 544 14.58 27.01 10.92
C GLY A 544 13.37 26.26 11.51
N PRO A 545 13.57 25.57 12.66
CA PRO A 545 12.60 24.67 13.27
C PRO A 545 11.24 25.32 13.54
N GLU A 546 11.21 26.45 14.21
CA GLU A 546 9.96 27.09 14.65
C GLU A 546 9.02 27.42 13.48
N LEU A 547 9.56 27.96 12.37
CA LEU A 547 8.74 28.31 11.22
C LEU A 547 8.36 27.06 10.40
N ALA A 548 9.29 26.12 10.24
CA ALA A 548 9.05 24.91 9.49
C ALA A 548 7.97 24.05 10.15
N ASP A 549 8.10 23.81 11.47
CA ASP A 549 7.13 23.05 12.26
C ASP A 549 5.73 23.67 12.17
N ALA A 550 5.63 25.00 12.28
CA ALA A 550 4.38 25.72 12.11
C ALA A 550 3.78 25.59 10.70
N VAL A 551 4.63 25.58 9.65
CA VAL A 551 4.21 25.43 8.26
C VAL A 551 3.70 24.03 8.00
N VAL A 552 4.42 22.98 8.43
CA VAL A 552 4.03 21.58 8.22
C VAL A 552 2.75 21.27 8.99
N TYR A 553 2.67 21.66 10.27
CA TYR A 553 1.47 21.48 11.10
C TYR A 553 0.25 22.18 10.49
N LYS A 554 0.41 23.39 10.00
CA LYS A 554 -0.65 24.14 9.32
C LYS A 554 -1.06 23.49 8.00
N ALA A 555 -0.11 22.98 7.22
CA ALA A 555 -0.42 22.24 6.00
C ALA A 555 -1.26 20.99 6.30
N LEU A 556 -0.88 20.22 7.32
CA LEU A 556 -1.62 19.04 7.78
C LEU A 556 -3.04 19.36 8.22
N THR A 557 -3.19 20.34 9.10
CA THR A 557 -4.48 20.58 9.78
C THR A 557 -5.47 21.44 8.99
N GLU A 558 -4.98 22.32 8.10
CA GLU A 558 -5.81 23.31 7.43
C GLU A 558 -5.88 23.20 5.91
N TYR A 559 -5.07 22.32 5.26
CA TYR A 559 -5.01 22.23 3.80
C TYR A 559 -5.19 20.83 3.25
N LEU A 560 -4.59 19.81 3.89
CA LEU A 560 -4.59 18.44 3.39
C LEU A 560 -5.93 17.73 3.58
N THR A 561 -6.21 16.80 2.66
CA THR A 561 -7.40 15.95 2.63
C THR A 561 -7.03 14.48 2.39
N PRO A 562 -7.91 13.50 2.68
CA PRO A 562 -7.54 12.08 2.78
C PRO A 562 -6.84 11.45 1.57
N LEU A 563 -7.12 11.90 0.36
CA LEU A 563 -6.54 11.33 -0.87
C LEU A 563 -5.48 12.23 -1.52
N ASP A 564 -4.89 13.19 -0.78
CA ASP A 564 -3.86 14.04 -1.33
C ASP A 564 -2.54 13.28 -1.47
N GLY A 565 -1.86 13.46 -2.60
CA GLY A 565 -0.54 12.94 -2.90
C GLY A 565 0.55 14.01 -2.86
N PHE A 566 1.77 13.66 -3.23
CA PHE A 566 2.98 14.47 -3.08
C PHE A 566 2.86 15.89 -3.67
N THR A 567 2.33 16.04 -4.87
CA THR A 567 2.17 17.37 -5.49
C THR A 567 1.19 18.25 -4.70
N ARG A 568 0.12 17.67 -4.16
CA ARG A 568 -0.82 18.41 -3.31
C ARG A 568 -0.21 18.75 -1.95
N GLY A 569 0.56 17.82 -1.38
CA GLY A 569 1.33 18.08 -0.16
C GLY A 569 2.25 19.27 -0.31
N ARG A 570 3.02 19.33 -1.40
CA ARG A 570 3.84 20.49 -1.76
C ARG A 570 3.04 21.80 -1.83
N ASP A 571 1.90 21.77 -2.54
CA ASP A 571 1.06 22.95 -2.70
C ASP A 571 0.47 23.40 -1.36
N ALA A 572 0.11 22.47 -0.49
CA ALA A 572 -0.39 22.72 0.88
C ALA A 572 0.70 23.40 1.75
N VAL A 573 1.93 22.87 1.74
CA VAL A 573 3.06 23.45 2.48
C VAL A 573 3.38 24.87 2.01
N LEU A 574 3.42 25.10 0.69
CA LEU A 574 3.61 26.42 0.11
C LEU A 574 2.50 27.42 0.50
N ALA A 575 1.26 26.97 0.50
CA ALA A 575 0.13 27.82 0.86
C ALA A 575 0.12 28.11 2.38
N ALA A 576 0.46 27.14 3.20
CA ALA A 576 0.62 27.31 4.64
C ALA A 576 1.72 28.33 4.99
N ALA A 577 2.90 28.21 4.36
CA ALA A 577 3.99 29.17 4.53
C ALA A 577 3.56 30.59 4.15
N LYS A 578 2.91 30.75 3.02
CA LYS A 578 2.39 32.05 2.57
C LYS A 578 1.37 32.64 3.53
N GLN A 579 0.46 31.83 4.10
CA GLN A 579 -0.53 32.29 5.06
C GLN A 579 0.08 32.67 6.41
N LEU A 580 1.22 32.08 6.79
CA LEU A 580 1.99 32.46 7.95
C LEU A 580 2.82 33.74 7.73
N GLY A 581 2.69 34.38 6.57
CA GLY A 581 3.37 35.62 6.26
C GLY A 581 4.81 35.44 5.77
N ALA A 582 5.18 34.23 5.32
CA ALA A 582 6.51 33.95 4.83
C ALA A 582 6.88 34.82 3.62
N GLY A 583 8.04 35.48 3.69
CA GLY A 583 8.58 36.30 2.61
C GLY A 583 9.07 35.50 1.41
N GLY A 584 9.39 36.19 0.31
CA GLY A 584 9.81 35.57 -0.93
C GLY A 584 11.01 34.62 -0.81
N ARG A 585 11.95 34.88 0.12
CA ARG A 585 13.10 34.00 0.41
C ARG A 585 12.61 32.64 0.93
N VAL A 586 11.75 32.62 1.93
CA VAL A 586 11.21 31.38 2.53
C VAL A 586 10.40 30.58 1.52
N LEU A 587 9.51 31.23 0.77
CA LEU A 587 8.74 30.55 -0.28
C LEU A 587 9.65 29.98 -1.40
N THR A 588 10.79 30.59 -1.66
CA THR A 588 11.79 30.07 -2.61
C THR A 588 12.50 28.85 -2.02
N ALA A 589 12.86 28.88 -0.73
CA ALA A 589 13.45 27.74 -0.03
C ALA A 589 12.52 26.52 -0.06
N VAL A 590 11.26 26.70 0.31
CA VAL A 590 10.23 25.64 0.26
C VAL A 590 10.09 25.04 -1.16
N ARG A 591 10.03 25.89 -2.21
CA ARG A 591 9.97 25.38 -3.59
C ARG A 591 11.22 24.61 -3.98
N LYS A 592 12.41 25.11 -3.56
CA LYS A 592 13.71 24.49 -3.87
C LYS A 592 13.80 23.09 -3.25
N ALA A 593 13.42 22.90 -1.98
CA ALA A 593 13.42 21.64 -1.31
C ALA A 593 12.54 20.60 -2.05
N PHE A 594 11.28 20.90 -2.30
CA PHE A 594 10.42 20.00 -3.08
C PHE A 594 10.94 19.72 -4.49
N THR A 595 11.57 20.71 -5.14
CA THR A 595 12.14 20.52 -6.49
C THR A 595 13.39 19.64 -6.43
N ALA A 596 14.23 19.77 -5.40
CA ALA A 596 15.39 18.91 -5.18
C ALA A 596 14.98 17.44 -5.04
N HIS A 597 13.89 17.16 -4.30
CA HIS A 597 13.30 15.82 -4.17
C HIS A 597 12.44 15.40 -5.37
N GLY A 598 12.43 16.21 -6.46
CA GLY A 598 11.69 15.88 -7.68
C GLY A 598 10.17 15.99 -7.56
N ILE A 599 9.64 16.52 -6.45
CA ILE A 599 8.19 16.68 -6.23
C ILE A 599 7.73 17.93 -6.98
N VAL A 600 7.51 17.77 -8.26
CA VAL A 600 7.05 18.82 -9.19
C VAL A 600 5.77 18.35 -9.92
N PRO A 601 4.95 19.24 -10.47
CA PRO A 601 3.78 18.83 -11.24
C PRO A 601 4.15 17.84 -12.36
N HIS A 602 3.42 16.72 -12.43
CA HIS A 602 3.62 15.65 -13.42
C HIS A 602 4.99 14.95 -13.35
N TRP A 603 5.58 14.85 -12.18
CA TRP A 603 6.86 14.16 -11.94
C TRP A 603 6.83 12.69 -12.40
N GLU A 604 5.69 12.05 -12.38
CA GLU A 604 5.51 10.65 -12.79
C GLU A 604 5.91 10.42 -14.26
N LYS A 605 5.83 11.47 -15.08
CA LYS A 605 6.29 11.41 -16.48
C LYS A 605 7.81 11.31 -16.64
N ALA A 606 8.55 11.65 -15.60
CA ALA A 606 10.01 11.49 -15.57
C ALA A 606 10.42 10.04 -15.24
N LEU A 607 9.49 9.21 -14.73
CA LEU A 607 9.73 7.79 -14.52
C LEU A 607 9.72 7.10 -15.89
N GLY A 608 10.88 6.71 -16.36
CA GLY A 608 11.03 5.99 -17.61
C GLY A 608 10.53 4.56 -17.47
N ILE A 609 9.75 4.08 -18.43
CA ILE A 609 9.45 2.66 -18.63
C ILE A 609 10.06 2.17 -19.94
N ASP A 610 10.60 0.97 -19.92
CA ASP A 610 11.31 0.34 -21.06
C ASP A 610 10.43 -0.64 -21.85
N SER A 611 9.12 -0.59 -21.63
CA SER A 611 8.11 -1.49 -22.19
C SER A 611 7.01 -0.73 -22.92
N ASP A 612 6.33 -1.41 -23.85
CA ASP A 612 5.21 -0.84 -24.59
C ASP A 612 3.94 -0.87 -23.74
N VAL A 613 3.34 0.28 -23.46
CA VAL A 613 2.07 0.38 -22.71
C VAL A 613 0.90 -0.02 -23.60
N LEU A 614 0.14 -1.02 -23.17
CA LEU A 614 -1.05 -1.53 -23.87
C LEU A 614 -2.35 -1.00 -23.27
N LEU A 615 -2.40 -0.84 -21.95
CA LEU A 615 -3.57 -0.36 -21.23
C LEU A 615 -3.14 0.35 -19.95
N THR A 616 -3.69 1.53 -19.69
CA THR A 616 -3.42 2.31 -18.47
C THR A 616 -4.55 2.18 -17.46
N ARG A 617 -4.29 2.53 -16.20
CA ARG A 617 -5.28 2.59 -15.12
C ARG A 617 -5.94 1.23 -14.86
N VAL A 618 -5.14 0.21 -14.75
CA VAL A 618 -5.57 -1.14 -14.36
C VAL A 618 -5.46 -1.26 -12.84
N ASN A 619 -6.45 -1.88 -12.21
CA ASN A 619 -6.33 -2.23 -10.81
C ASN A 619 -5.34 -3.39 -10.67
N THR A 620 -4.26 -3.18 -9.90
CA THR A 620 -3.25 -4.22 -9.62
C THR A 620 -3.65 -5.15 -8.47
N TYR A 621 -4.72 -4.80 -7.75
CA TYR A 621 -5.25 -5.64 -6.70
C TYR A 621 -6.19 -6.68 -7.28
N ASP A 622 -5.88 -7.96 -7.07
CA ASP A 622 -6.69 -9.13 -7.46
C ASP A 622 -7.05 -9.18 -8.97
N SER A 623 -6.23 -8.56 -9.83
CA SER A 623 -6.41 -8.56 -11.30
C SER A 623 -5.35 -9.41 -11.98
N HIS A 624 -5.75 -10.54 -12.58
CA HIS A 624 -4.88 -11.34 -13.43
C HIS A 624 -5.09 -10.99 -14.91
N LEU A 625 -4.06 -11.21 -15.71
CA LEU A 625 -4.05 -11.01 -17.15
C LEU A 625 -4.18 -12.33 -17.88
N GLY A 626 -4.80 -12.31 -19.08
CA GLY A 626 -4.72 -13.39 -20.05
C GLY A 626 -3.96 -12.95 -21.30
N ALA A 627 -3.20 -13.86 -21.90
CA ALA A 627 -2.60 -13.63 -23.20
C ALA A 627 -2.46 -14.93 -23.98
N GLY A 628 -2.59 -14.85 -25.32
CA GLY A 628 -2.45 -15.98 -26.25
C GLY A 628 -2.72 -15.55 -27.68
N GLY A 629 -2.14 -16.21 -28.66
CA GLY A 629 -2.36 -15.97 -30.09
C GLY A 629 -2.16 -14.52 -30.55
N GLY A 630 -1.24 -13.79 -29.91
CA GLY A 630 -0.96 -12.38 -30.22
C GLY A 630 -2.02 -11.39 -29.68
N TRP A 631 -2.86 -11.83 -28.73
CA TRP A 631 -3.83 -11.02 -28.02
C TRP A 631 -3.57 -11.04 -26.52
N TRP A 632 -4.01 -9.99 -25.84
CA TRP A 632 -4.07 -9.90 -24.38
C TRP A 632 -5.49 -9.56 -23.95
N ALA A 633 -5.84 -9.89 -22.71
CA ALA A 633 -7.07 -9.48 -22.06
C ALA A 633 -6.78 -9.05 -20.61
N ALA A 634 -7.46 -7.99 -20.16
CA ALA A 634 -7.32 -7.43 -18.82
C ALA A 634 -8.62 -6.80 -18.34
N ALA A 635 -8.76 -6.65 -17.03
CA ALA A 635 -9.90 -5.95 -16.41
C ALA A 635 -9.56 -4.49 -16.11
N ARG A 636 -10.49 -3.60 -16.46
CA ARG A 636 -10.38 -2.15 -16.18
C ARG A 636 -11.78 -1.53 -16.19
N SER A 637 -11.95 -0.37 -15.52
CA SER A 637 -13.17 0.43 -15.67
C SER A 637 -13.49 0.70 -17.14
N ASN A 638 -14.75 0.66 -17.52
CA ASN A 638 -15.19 1.12 -18.83
C ASN A 638 -15.00 2.64 -19.01
N GLU A 639 -15.13 3.15 -20.25
CA GLU A 639 -14.87 4.55 -20.57
C GLU A 639 -15.79 5.52 -19.80
N SER A 640 -17.03 5.12 -19.53
CA SER A 640 -17.99 5.93 -18.77
C SER A 640 -17.75 5.86 -17.26
N GLY A 641 -16.96 4.92 -16.77
CA GLY A 641 -16.79 4.62 -15.34
C GLY A 641 -18.04 4.00 -14.70
N SER A 642 -19.06 3.63 -15.49
CA SER A 642 -20.29 3.03 -14.97
C SER A 642 -20.11 1.58 -14.50
N GLU A 643 -19.10 0.88 -15.04
CA GLU A 643 -18.71 -0.44 -14.63
C GLU A 643 -17.27 -0.38 -14.11
N PRO A 644 -17.04 -0.63 -12.82
CA PRO A 644 -15.70 -0.52 -12.21
C PRO A 644 -14.69 -1.48 -12.82
N TYR A 645 -15.17 -2.67 -13.21
CA TYR A 645 -14.36 -3.67 -13.90
C TYR A 645 -15.09 -4.22 -15.11
N SER A 646 -14.49 -4.03 -16.26
CA SER A 646 -14.92 -4.60 -17.55
C SER A 646 -13.72 -5.24 -18.21
N VAL A 647 -13.93 -6.37 -18.89
CA VAL A 647 -12.87 -7.08 -19.61
C VAL A 647 -12.64 -6.43 -20.97
N TRP A 648 -11.39 -6.05 -21.19
CA TRP A 648 -10.89 -5.50 -22.44
C TRP A 648 -9.90 -6.46 -23.08
N ALA A 649 -9.86 -6.49 -24.40
CA ALA A 649 -8.87 -7.23 -25.16
C ALA A 649 -8.23 -6.35 -26.23
N GLY A 650 -6.95 -6.58 -26.50
CA GLY A 650 -6.17 -5.88 -27.51
C GLY A 650 -5.07 -6.75 -28.09
N ARG A 651 -4.41 -6.24 -29.13
CA ARG A 651 -3.26 -6.90 -29.75
C ARG A 651 -2.01 -6.64 -28.90
N THR A 652 -1.16 -7.64 -28.78
CA THR A 652 0.11 -7.53 -28.04
C THR A 652 1.12 -6.59 -28.72
N ASP A 653 0.95 -6.29 -30.00
CA ASP A 653 1.74 -5.28 -30.73
C ASP A 653 1.18 -3.86 -30.59
N GLY A 654 0.14 -3.66 -29.75
CA GLY A 654 -0.51 -2.37 -29.50
C GLY A 654 -1.31 -1.82 -30.69
N LYS A 655 -1.41 -2.56 -31.81
CA LYS A 655 -2.11 -2.09 -33.01
C LYS A 655 -3.60 -2.46 -32.98
N GLY A 656 -4.40 -1.61 -33.60
CA GLY A 656 -5.84 -1.80 -33.67
C GLY A 656 -6.60 -1.20 -32.51
N GLN A 657 -7.91 -1.37 -32.51
CA GLN A 657 -8.79 -0.87 -31.46
C GLN A 657 -8.94 -1.87 -30.33
N LEU A 658 -9.04 -1.37 -29.10
CA LEU A 658 -9.43 -2.16 -27.95
C LEU A 658 -10.86 -2.66 -28.10
N LYS A 659 -11.10 -3.88 -27.66
CA LYS A 659 -12.42 -4.52 -27.69
C LYS A 659 -12.95 -4.66 -26.27
N LEU A 660 -14.13 -4.13 -26.01
CA LEU A 660 -14.89 -4.42 -24.79
C LEU A 660 -15.52 -5.80 -24.94
N MET A 661 -15.12 -6.75 -24.10
CA MET A 661 -15.57 -8.14 -24.17
C MET A 661 -16.76 -8.42 -23.26
N SER A 662 -16.77 -7.86 -22.06
CA SER A 662 -17.82 -8.06 -21.05
C SER A 662 -19.07 -7.21 -21.34
N PRO A 663 -20.27 -7.65 -20.89
CA PRO A 663 -21.46 -6.82 -20.87
C PRO A 663 -21.36 -5.74 -19.77
N ASN A 664 -22.22 -4.73 -19.88
CA ASN A 664 -22.38 -3.69 -18.86
C ASN A 664 -23.61 -4.03 -18.00
N ASP A 665 -23.49 -5.01 -17.12
CA ASP A 665 -24.59 -5.64 -16.39
C ASP A 665 -24.52 -5.47 -14.86
N GLY A 666 -23.58 -4.67 -14.37
CA GLY A 666 -23.41 -4.35 -12.96
C GLY A 666 -22.61 -5.37 -12.15
N ARG A 667 -22.08 -6.41 -12.81
CA ARG A 667 -21.18 -7.37 -12.19
C ARG A 667 -19.72 -6.93 -12.33
N TYR A 668 -18.85 -7.54 -11.55
CA TYR A 668 -17.41 -7.38 -11.67
C TYR A 668 -16.84 -8.41 -12.63
N HIS A 669 -16.35 -7.98 -13.77
CA HIS A 669 -15.73 -8.80 -14.80
C HIS A 669 -14.22 -8.74 -14.67
N VAL A 670 -13.61 -9.82 -14.21
CA VAL A 670 -12.18 -9.91 -13.84
C VAL A 670 -11.54 -11.21 -14.29
N ASN A 671 -10.24 -11.34 -14.09
CA ASN A 671 -9.43 -12.53 -14.32
C ASN A 671 -9.66 -13.17 -15.71
N PRO A 672 -9.46 -12.41 -16.80
CA PRO A 672 -9.64 -12.96 -18.14
C PRO A 672 -8.50 -13.89 -18.55
N ALA A 673 -8.82 -14.86 -19.39
CA ALA A 673 -7.85 -15.65 -20.16
C ALA A 673 -8.22 -15.63 -21.64
N THR A 674 -7.23 -15.81 -22.52
CA THR A 674 -7.46 -15.91 -23.97
C THR A 674 -6.43 -16.79 -24.65
N ASP A 675 -6.86 -17.53 -25.67
CA ASP A 675 -6.03 -18.27 -26.62
C ASP A 675 -5.80 -17.51 -27.95
N GLY A 676 -6.29 -16.26 -28.05
CA GLY A 676 -6.27 -15.46 -29.28
C GLY A 676 -7.47 -15.64 -30.16
N THR A 677 -8.42 -16.52 -29.82
CA THR A 677 -9.70 -16.71 -30.51
C THR A 677 -10.90 -16.43 -29.63
N THR A 678 -10.84 -16.86 -28.39
CA THR A 678 -11.89 -16.69 -27.38
C THR A 678 -11.31 -16.01 -26.14
N VAL A 679 -12.09 -15.14 -25.52
CA VAL A 679 -11.83 -14.61 -24.19
C VAL A 679 -12.81 -15.28 -23.23
N VAL A 680 -12.30 -15.83 -22.14
CA VAL A 680 -13.06 -16.31 -20.99
C VAL A 680 -12.75 -15.45 -19.78
N TRP A 681 -13.67 -15.25 -18.85
CA TRP A 681 -13.45 -14.44 -17.67
C TRP A 681 -14.43 -14.77 -16.54
N GLN A 682 -14.15 -14.28 -15.36
CA GLN A 682 -15.02 -14.38 -14.19
C GLN A 682 -15.93 -13.17 -14.11
N ALA A 683 -17.21 -13.37 -13.80
CA ALA A 683 -18.19 -12.32 -13.54
C ALA A 683 -18.75 -12.49 -12.13
N HIS A 684 -18.30 -11.66 -11.20
CA HIS A 684 -18.73 -11.70 -9.80
C HIS A 684 -20.01 -10.90 -9.60
N GLY A 685 -20.97 -11.52 -8.93
CA GLY A 685 -22.24 -10.92 -8.56
C GLY A 685 -22.69 -11.33 -7.15
N PRO A 686 -23.83 -10.81 -6.66
CA PRO A 686 -24.29 -11.07 -5.29
C PRO A 686 -24.60 -12.54 -5.03
N THR A 687 -24.97 -13.30 -6.04
CA THR A 687 -25.34 -14.73 -5.94
C THR A 687 -24.20 -15.70 -6.16
N GLY A 688 -23.03 -15.23 -6.59
CA GLY A 688 -21.88 -16.06 -6.89
C GLY A 688 -21.06 -15.54 -8.07
N VAL A 689 -20.37 -16.46 -8.74
CA VAL A 689 -19.46 -16.18 -9.85
C VAL A 689 -19.87 -16.99 -11.06
N ASP A 690 -19.92 -16.35 -12.21
CA ASP A 690 -20.06 -17.00 -13.52
C ASP A 690 -18.70 -17.05 -14.23
N ILE A 691 -18.43 -18.16 -14.93
CA ILE A 691 -17.42 -18.19 -15.98
C ILE A 691 -18.13 -17.85 -17.29
N LEU A 692 -17.71 -16.78 -17.91
CA LEU A 692 -18.27 -16.27 -19.16
C LEU A 692 -17.27 -16.44 -20.31
N ALA A 693 -17.78 -16.55 -21.54
CA ALA A 693 -16.96 -16.62 -22.75
C ALA A 693 -17.53 -15.75 -23.87
N ARG A 694 -16.65 -15.20 -24.70
CA ARG A 694 -16.98 -14.49 -25.93
C ARG A 694 -15.87 -14.63 -26.97
N PRO A 695 -16.19 -14.92 -28.25
CA PRO A 695 -15.19 -14.91 -29.31
C PRO A 695 -14.61 -13.51 -29.54
N LEU A 696 -13.31 -13.40 -29.78
CA LEU A 696 -12.63 -12.14 -30.15
C LEU A 696 -13.17 -11.55 -31.46
N ALA A 697 -13.66 -12.40 -32.35
CA ALA A 697 -14.33 -11.95 -33.57
C ALA A 697 -15.67 -11.24 -33.34
N GLY A 698 -16.20 -11.31 -32.14
CA GLY A 698 -17.50 -10.78 -31.72
C GLY A 698 -18.54 -11.90 -31.59
N GLY A 699 -19.74 -11.53 -31.15
CA GLY A 699 -20.82 -12.48 -30.90
C GLY A 699 -21.42 -12.32 -29.52
N PRO A 700 -22.40 -13.14 -29.13
CA PRO A 700 -23.01 -13.09 -27.80
C PRO A 700 -22.06 -13.56 -26.71
N VAL A 701 -22.20 -13.02 -25.52
CA VAL A 701 -21.60 -13.57 -24.31
C VAL A 701 -22.36 -14.83 -23.91
N ARG A 702 -21.61 -15.87 -23.54
CA ARG A 702 -22.18 -17.15 -23.09
C ARG A 702 -21.73 -17.42 -21.67
N THR A 703 -22.65 -17.89 -20.83
CA THR A 703 -22.33 -18.45 -19.52
C THR A 703 -21.92 -19.91 -19.69
N LEU A 704 -20.75 -20.25 -19.18
CA LEU A 704 -20.22 -21.61 -19.23
C LEU A 704 -20.46 -22.36 -17.93
N TRP A 705 -20.41 -21.64 -16.81
CA TRP A 705 -20.56 -22.22 -15.47
C TRP A 705 -21.03 -21.14 -14.48
N HIS A 706 -21.71 -21.60 -13.40
CA HIS A 706 -22.09 -20.80 -12.26
C HIS A 706 -21.72 -21.50 -10.96
N GLY A 707 -21.17 -20.77 -9.98
CA GLY A 707 -20.82 -21.31 -8.66
C GLY A 707 -20.69 -20.24 -7.59
N ARG A 708 -20.39 -20.70 -6.37
CA ARG A 708 -20.27 -19.82 -5.20
C ARG A 708 -19.03 -18.93 -5.27
N GLY A 709 -17.90 -19.50 -5.71
CA GLY A 709 -16.63 -18.80 -5.80
C GLY A 709 -15.64 -19.51 -6.72
N THR A 710 -14.66 -18.75 -7.17
CA THR A 710 -13.56 -19.21 -8.01
C THR A 710 -12.23 -18.72 -7.43
N GLY A 711 -11.16 -19.51 -7.67
CA GLY A 711 -9.79 -18.99 -7.58
C GLY A 711 -9.47 -18.12 -8.79
N THR A 712 -8.29 -17.49 -8.81
CA THR A 712 -7.86 -16.62 -9.90
C THR A 712 -7.43 -17.38 -11.15
N ALA A 713 -7.00 -18.64 -11.00
CA ALA A 713 -6.55 -19.47 -12.12
C ALA A 713 -7.72 -19.81 -13.07
N LEU A 714 -7.61 -19.34 -14.32
CA LEU A 714 -8.53 -19.55 -15.41
C LEU A 714 -7.72 -19.66 -16.70
N GLY A 715 -8.01 -20.65 -17.53
CA GLY A 715 -7.33 -20.88 -18.79
C GLY A 715 -8.29 -21.32 -19.90
N VAL A 716 -7.94 -20.98 -21.14
CA VAL A 716 -8.62 -21.45 -22.34
C VAL A 716 -7.59 -21.82 -23.41
N ASP A 717 -7.80 -22.96 -24.07
CA ASP A 717 -7.01 -23.40 -25.21
C ASP A 717 -7.91 -24.22 -26.16
N GLY A 718 -8.17 -23.67 -27.31
CA GLY A 718 -9.10 -24.25 -28.30
C GLY A 718 -10.51 -24.42 -27.72
N ASP A 719 -10.93 -25.67 -27.56
CA ASP A 719 -12.25 -26.03 -27.04
C ASP A 719 -12.29 -26.20 -25.52
N THR A 720 -11.14 -26.23 -24.84
CA THR A 720 -11.03 -26.58 -23.44
C THR A 720 -10.91 -25.31 -22.57
N VAL A 721 -11.74 -25.20 -21.54
CA VAL A 721 -11.65 -24.19 -20.48
C VAL A 721 -11.40 -24.90 -19.16
N THR A 722 -10.41 -24.41 -18.39
CA THR A 722 -10.14 -24.91 -17.03
C THR A 722 -10.11 -23.75 -16.04
N PHE A 723 -10.54 -24.01 -14.79
CA PHE A 723 -10.54 -23.00 -13.72
C PHE A 723 -10.49 -23.64 -12.33
N ALA A 724 -10.00 -22.87 -11.39
CA ALA A 724 -10.11 -23.19 -9.98
C ALA A 724 -11.48 -22.74 -9.43
N TYR A 725 -12.12 -23.56 -8.60
CA TYR A 725 -13.39 -23.25 -7.95
C TYR A 725 -13.36 -23.56 -6.46
N TYR A 726 -14.28 -22.95 -5.71
CA TYR A 726 -14.55 -23.28 -4.31
C TYR A 726 -15.96 -23.89 -4.19
N ASN A 727 -16.05 -25.00 -3.47
CA ASN A 727 -17.34 -25.65 -3.20
C ASN A 727 -18.10 -24.92 -2.07
N HIS A 728 -19.28 -25.45 -1.68
CA HIS A 728 -20.10 -24.88 -0.59
C HIS A 728 -19.40 -24.85 0.79
N GLY A 729 -18.36 -25.64 1.00
CA GLY A 729 -17.53 -25.63 2.22
C GLY A 729 -16.24 -24.80 2.08
N GLY A 730 -16.10 -23.98 1.04
CA GLY A 730 -14.89 -23.17 0.79
C GLY A 730 -13.66 -23.97 0.34
N ARG A 731 -13.83 -25.25 -0.02
CA ARG A 731 -12.71 -26.12 -0.39
C ARG A 731 -12.38 -26.03 -1.86
N ALA A 732 -11.08 -25.90 -2.15
CA ALA A 732 -10.57 -25.74 -3.50
C ALA A 732 -10.68 -27.00 -4.36
N GLY A 733 -11.10 -26.82 -5.60
CA GLY A 733 -11.11 -27.82 -6.64
C GLY A 733 -10.73 -27.22 -7.99
N VAL A 734 -10.42 -28.08 -8.95
CA VAL A 734 -10.19 -27.75 -10.35
C VAL A 734 -11.36 -28.27 -11.16
N ALA A 735 -11.81 -27.47 -12.11
CA ALA A 735 -12.84 -27.85 -13.06
C ALA A 735 -12.37 -27.60 -14.49
N TYR A 736 -12.87 -28.42 -15.43
CA TYR A 736 -12.72 -28.15 -16.84
C TYR A 736 -13.95 -28.58 -17.64
N LEU A 737 -14.16 -27.93 -18.78
CA LEU A 737 -15.29 -28.16 -19.67
C LEU A 737 -14.92 -27.85 -21.12
N SER A 738 -15.77 -28.31 -22.06
CA SER A 738 -15.69 -27.95 -23.47
C SER A 738 -16.51 -26.69 -23.74
N LEU A 739 -15.99 -25.75 -24.54
CA LEU A 739 -16.76 -24.61 -25.05
C LEU A 739 -17.94 -25.03 -25.89
N LYS A 740 -17.88 -26.20 -26.56
CA LYS A 740 -18.97 -26.74 -27.37
C LYS A 740 -20.05 -27.40 -26.54
N ASP A 741 -19.67 -28.01 -25.43
CA ASP A 741 -20.58 -28.71 -24.51
C ASP A 741 -20.26 -28.32 -23.03
N PRO A 742 -20.61 -27.10 -22.59
CA PRO A 742 -20.32 -26.67 -21.24
C PRO A 742 -21.12 -27.38 -20.16
N ALA A 743 -22.17 -28.10 -20.52
CA ALA A 743 -22.94 -28.89 -19.56
C ALA A 743 -22.15 -30.11 -19.04
N ASN A 744 -21.19 -30.59 -19.81
CA ASN A 744 -20.33 -31.72 -19.43
C ASN A 744 -19.11 -31.22 -18.65
N LEU A 745 -19.36 -30.81 -17.40
CA LEU A 745 -18.34 -30.33 -16.46
C LEU A 745 -17.64 -31.49 -15.77
N VAL A 746 -16.31 -31.49 -15.84
CA VAL A 746 -15.49 -32.41 -15.03
C VAL A 746 -14.89 -31.64 -13.85
N THR A 747 -14.99 -32.21 -12.63
CA THR A 747 -14.47 -31.63 -11.41
C THR A 747 -13.47 -32.55 -10.72
N ILE A 748 -12.41 -31.98 -10.16
CA ILE A 748 -11.35 -32.69 -9.44
C ILE A 748 -11.17 -31.99 -8.08
N GLY A 749 -11.06 -32.74 -7.02
CA GLY A 749 -10.92 -32.18 -5.69
C GLY A 749 -12.22 -31.56 -5.14
N GLY A 750 -12.13 -30.52 -4.32
CA GLY A 750 -13.27 -29.88 -3.65
C GLY A 750 -13.84 -30.68 -2.49
N GLY A 751 -13.20 -31.78 -2.08
CA GLY A 751 -13.60 -32.62 -0.94
C GLY A 751 -12.85 -32.27 0.34
N THR A 752 -13.34 -32.77 1.49
CA THR A 752 -12.71 -32.57 2.81
C THR A 752 -11.25 -33.03 2.83
N TYR A 753 -10.97 -34.13 2.14
CA TYR A 753 -9.65 -34.77 2.13
C TYR A 753 -9.04 -34.82 0.72
N HIS A 754 -9.59 -34.06 -0.20
CA HIS A 754 -9.13 -34.01 -1.58
C HIS A 754 -9.30 -32.58 -2.12
N ARG A 755 -8.19 -31.88 -2.30
CA ARG A 755 -8.11 -30.53 -2.85
C ARG A 755 -7.37 -30.56 -4.18
N ALA A 756 -7.74 -29.68 -5.11
CA ALA A 756 -7.01 -29.46 -6.36
C ALA A 756 -6.90 -27.96 -6.62
N THR A 757 -5.74 -27.51 -7.11
CA THR A 757 -5.43 -26.07 -7.30
C THR A 757 -4.57 -25.86 -8.54
N SER A 758 -4.35 -24.59 -8.89
CA SER A 758 -3.38 -24.12 -9.89
C SER A 758 -3.48 -24.79 -11.25
N PRO A 759 -4.69 -24.90 -11.87
CA PRO A 759 -4.79 -25.49 -13.21
C PRO A 759 -4.18 -24.59 -14.29
N ALA A 760 -3.51 -25.21 -15.27
CA ALA A 760 -3.13 -24.59 -16.53
C ALA A 760 -3.47 -25.52 -17.70
N VAL A 761 -3.85 -24.96 -18.86
CA VAL A 761 -4.26 -25.71 -20.04
C VAL A 761 -3.43 -25.31 -21.25
N SER A 762 -3.01 -26.29 -22.02
CA SER A 762 -2.37 -26.10 -23.34
C SER A 762 -2.39 -27.40 -24.14
N HIS A 763 -2.61 -27.30 -25.45
CA HIS A 763 -2.55 -28.41 -26.41
C HIS A 763 -3.36 -29.64 -25.97
N GLY A 764 -4.61 -29.40 -25.48
CA GLY A 764 -5.52 -30.45 -25.06
C GLY A 764 -5.11 -31.18 -23.78
N ARG A 765 -4.22 -30.60 -23.00
CA ARG A 765 -3.77 -31.11 -21.70
C ARG A 765 -3.99 -30.12 -20.61
N ILE A 766 -4.22 -30.60 -19.39
CA ILE A 766 -4.36 -29.79 -18.17
C ILE A 766 -3.36 -30.30 -17.15
N VAL A 767 -2.53 -29.37 -16.62
CA VAL A 767 -1.71 -29.63 -15.43
C VAL A 767 -2.36 -28.99 -14.21
N TYR A 768 -2.26 -29.61 -13.06
CA TYR A 768 -2.79 -29.10 -11.81
C TYR A 768 -2.06 -29.68 -10.59
N GLN A 769 -2.22 -29.04 -9.45
CA GLN A 769 -1.76 -29.56 -8.17
C GLN A 769 -2.90 -30.32 -7.51
N ASP A 770 -2.61 -31.52 -7.00
CA ASP A 770 -3.55 -32.41 -6.34
C ASP A 770 -3.04 -32.73 -4.93
N ARG A 771 -3.87 -32.51 -3.92
CA ARG A 771 -3.58 -32.84 -2.52
C ARG A 771 -4.70 -33.72 -1.97
N ARG A 772 -4.36 -34.94 -1.63
CA ARG A 772 -5.32 -35.89 -1.07
C ARG A 772 -4.79 -36.60 0.17
N ARG A 773 -5.70 -36.94 1.07
CA ARG A 773 -5.37 -37.74 2.24
C ARG A 773 -5.36 -39.23 1.86
N VAL A 774 -4.18 -39.85 1.97
CA VAL A 774 -3.99 -41.28 1.74
C VAL A 774 -3.63 -41.92 3.09
N ARG A 775 -4.55 -42.76 3.60
CA ARG A 775 -4.49 -43.40 4.95
C ARG A 775 -4.40 -42.38 6.09
N ALA A 776 -3.58 -41.76 6.55
CA ALA A 776 -3.53 -40.74 7.59
C ALA A 776 -2.61 -39.54 7.21
N VAL A 777 -2.00 -39.61 6.03
CA VAL A 777 -1.02 -38.62 5.57
C VAL A 777 -1.55 -37.92 4.33
N TYR A 778 -1.31 -36.64 4.21
CA TYR A 778 -1.56 -35.90 2.97
C TYR A 778 -0.42 -36.14 1.99
N GLU A 779 -0.79 -36.51 0.76
CA GLU A 779 0.11 -36.57 -0.37
C GLU A 779 -0.22 -35.43 -1.32
N SER A 780 0.80 -34.65 -1.69
CA SER A 780 0.71 -33.62 -2.73
C SER A 780 1.36 -34.12 -4.02
N THR A 781 0.70 -33.91 -5.16
CA THR A 781 1.21 -34.37 -6.47
C THR A 781 0.94 -33.33 -7.56
N THR A 782 1.91 -33.12 -8.46
CA THR A 782 1.67 -32.47 -9.73
C THR A 782 1.17 -33.48 -10.74
N ARG A 783 0.00 -33.24 -11.36
CA ARG A 783 -0.64 -34.16 -12.30
C ARG A 783 -0.88 -33.50 -13.63
N LEU A 784 -0.80 -34.29 -14.66
CA LEU A 784 -1.13 -33.94 -16.05
C LEU A 784 -2.27 -34.83 -16.52
N ILE A 785 -3.33 -34.24 -17.08
CA ILE A 785 -4.44 -34.94 -17.74
C ILE A 785 -4.37 -34.70 -19.25
N ASP A 786 -4.50 -35.72 -20.03
CA ASP A 786 -4.87 -35.64 -21.45
C ASP A 786 -6.39 -35.57 -21.53
N VAL A 787 -6.94 -34.45 -22.00
CA VAL A 787 -8.38 -34.17 -21.96
C VAL A 787 -9.17 -35.10 -22.88
N ALA A 788 -8.57 -35.54 -24.02
CA ALA A 788 -9.25 -36.37 -24.97
C ALA A 788 -9.41 -37.82 -24.49
N THR A 789 -8.46 -38.32 -23.74
CA THR A 789 -8.43 -39.70 -23.26
C THR A 789 -8.80 -39.87 -21.81
N GLY A 790 -8.73 -38.79 -21.02
CA GLY A 790 -8.85 -38.80 -19.55
C GLY A 790 -7.67 -39.46 -18.85
N ALA A 791 -6.57 -39.77 -19.58
CA ALA A 791 -5.41 -40.38 -18.97
C ALA A 791 -4.64 -39.40 -18.10
N GLU A 792 -4.29 -39.82 -16.90
CA GLU A 792 -3.51 -39.04 -15.93
C GLU A 792 -2.08 -39.52 -15.81
N THR A 793 -1.14 -38.58 -15.77
CA THR A 793 0.28 -38.81 -15.47
C THR A 793 0.64 -38.06 -14.19
N VAL A 794 1.32 -38.74 -13.24
CA VAL A 794 1.88 -38.11 -12.04
C VAL A 794 3.29 -37.67 -12.37
N LEU A 795 3.54 -36.38 -12.39
CA LEU A 795 4.84 -35.78 -12.71
C LEU A 795 5.73 -35.62 -11.48
N GLN A 796 5.14 -35.25 -10.34
CA GLN A 796 5.83 -35.03 -9.08
C GLN A 796 5.00 -35.61 -7.92
N LYS A 797 5.65 -36.27 -6.99
CA LYS A 797 5.15 -36.52 -5.64
C LYS A 797 5.94 -35.71 -4.64
N ALA A 798 5.25 -35.02 -3.75
CA ALA A 798 5.85 -34.28 -2.67
C ALA A 798 5.41 -34.85 -1.31
N GLY A 799 6.35 -34.95 -0.37
CA GLY A 799 6.09 -35.27 1.02
C GLY A 799 5.49 -34.07 1.78
N PRO A 800 5.23 -34.25 3.08
CA PRO A 800 4.64 -33.18 3.91
C PRO A 800 5.52 -31.94 4.02
N GLU A 801 6.82 -32.08 3.76
CA GLU A 801 7.81 -30.99 3.86
C GLU A 801 7.88 -30.12 2.60
N VAL A 802 7.04 -30.35 1.58
CA VAL A 802 7.11 -29.63 0.30
C VAL A 802 5.72 -29.20 -0.14
N SER A 803 5.54 -27.91 -0.36
CA SER A 803 4.35 -27.34 -0.97
C SER A 803 4.50 -27.27 -2.49
N LEU A 804 3.42 -27.48 -3.21
CA LEU A 804 3.33 -27.40 -4.68
C LEU A 804 2.46 -26.19 -5.07
N GLY A 805 3.01 -25.29 -5.90
CA GLY A 805 2.40 -24.01 -6.26
C GLY A 805 1.96 -23.91 -7.72
N PRO A 806 1.90 -22.69 -8.26
CA PRO A 806 1.48 -22.41 -9.62
C PRO A 806 2.09 -23.31 -10.69
N THR A 807 1.32 -23.57 -11.71
CA THR A 807 1.73 -24.41 -12.85
C THR A 807 1.67 -23.66 -14.16
N ALA A 808 2.48 -24.09 -15.15
CA ALA A 808 2.37 -23.67 -16.54
C ALA A 808 2.65 -24.86 -17.46
N LEU A 809 2.15 -24.79 -18.70
CA LEU A 809 2.18 -25.89 -19.64
C LEU A 809 2.44 -25.38 -21.06
N THR A 810 3.28 -26.09 -21.81
CA THR A 810 3.49 -25.92 -23.25
C THR A 810 3.19 -27.22 -24.00
N ALA A 811 3.36 -27.22 -25.29
CA ALA A 811 3.25 -28.43 -26.12
C ALA A 811 4.27 -29.55 -25.72
N GLN A 812 5.37 -29.18 -25.05
CA GLN A 812 6.51 -30.09 -24.81
C GLN A 812 6.84 -30.28 -23.33
N HIS A 813 6.57 -29.27 -22.48
CA HIS A 813 7.02 -29.26 -21.11
C HIS A 813 5.92 -28.82 -20.13
N VAL A 814 6.05 -29.28 -18.91
CA VAL A 814 5.29 -28.83 -17.74
C VAL A 814 6.22 -28.10 -16.80
N TYR A 815 5.72 -27.01 -16.22
CA TYR A 815 6.45 -26.18 -15.22
C TYR A 815 5.61 -26.09 -13.96
N TRP A 816 6.23 -26.11 -12.80
CA TRP A 816 5.56 -25.89 -11.51
C TRP A 816 6.52 -25.34 -10.48
N LEU A 817 5.95 -24.65 -9.49
CA LEU A 817 6.69 -24.20 -8.31
C LEU A 817 6.62 -25.26 -7.22
N LEU A 818 7.72 -25.40 -6.50
CA LEU A 818 7.77 -26.14 -5.25
C LEU A 818 8.60 -25.38 -4.22
N ASP A 819 8.22 -25.53 -2.97
CA ASP A 819 8.81 -24.86 -1.83
C ASP A 819 9.02 -25.86 -0.70
N ALA A 820 10.21 -25.86 -0.12
CA ALA A 820 10.52 -26.65 1.05
C ALA A 820 10.05 -25.95 2.32
N VAL A 821 9.11 -26.54 3.02
CA VAL A 821 8.52 -26.00 4.24
C VAL A 821 9.58 -25.70 5.28
N GLY A 822 9.61 -24.47 5.78
CA GLY A 822 10.51 -24.00 6.82
C GLY A 822 11.90 -23.55 6.32
N GLN A 823 12.13 -23.44 5.03
CA GLN A 823 13.35 -22.89 4.46
C GLN A 823 13.13 -21.47 3.92
N ASN A 824 13.77 -20.50 4.49
CA ASN A 824 14.03 -19.09 4.15
C ASN A 824 13.28 -18.43 2.97
N GLY A 825 12.04 -18.82 2.66
CA GLY A 825 11.19 -18.14 1.68
C GLY A 825 11.71 -18.15 0.25
N THR A 826 12.44 -19.18 -0.16
CA THR A 826 12.85 -19.39 -1.55
C THR A 826 12.08 -20.53 -2.19
N THR A 827 11.71 -20.38 -3.45
CA THR A 827 10.93 -21.37 -4.20
C THR A 827 11.69 -21.86 -5.41
N THR A 828 11.61 -23.17 -5.69
CA THR A 828 12.16 -23.77 -6.90
C THR A 828 11.14 -23.74 -8.03
N LEU A 829 11.53 -23.25 -9.20
CA LEU A 829 10.81 -23.50 -10.45
C LEU A 829 11.37 -24.74 -11.13
N ARG A 830 10.53 -25.76 -11.28
CA ARG A 830 10.88 -27.05 -11.91
C ARG A 830 10.23 -27.21 -13.27
N ARG A 831 10.92 -27.87 -14.18
CA ARG A 831 10.43 -28.31 -15.49
C ARG A 831 10.50 -29.83 -15.61
N ALA A 832 9.58 -30.43 -16.36
CA ALA A 832 9.67 -31.80 -16.84
C ALA A 832 9.11 -31.94 -18.27
N ALA A 833 9.46 -32.98 -18.96
CA ALA A 833 8.74 -33.41 -20.16
C ALA A 833 7.33 -33.91 -19.80
N LEU A 834 6.44 -34.03 -20.78
CA LEU A 834 5.02 -34.40 -20.58
C LEU A 834 4.84 -35.81 -20.00
N ASP A 835 5.83 -36.69 -20.18
CA ASP A 835 5.86 -38.05 -19.60
C ASP A 835 6.47 -38.13 -18.21
N GLY A 836 6.89 -36.98 -17.65
CA GLY A 836 7.55 -36.89 -16.34
C GLY A 836 9.05 -37.10 -16.37
N SER A 837 9.65 -37.32 -17.54
CA SER A 837 11.11 -37.39 -17.73
C SER A 837 11.73 -35.98 -17.81
N ASP A 838 13.05 -35.91 -17.91
CA ASP A 838 13.85 -34.68 -18.08
C ASP A 838 13.55 -33.62 -17.00
N VAL A 839 13.47 -34.05 -15.75
CA VAL A 839 13.20 -33.16 -14.60
C VAL A 839 14.40 -32.26 -14.35
N THR A 840 14.18 -30.95 -14.37
CA THR A 840 15.23 -29.94 -14.24
C THR A 840 14.76 -28.76 -13.40
N ASP A 841 15.56 -28.35 -12.43
CA ASP A 841 15.31 -27.13 -11.62
C ASP A 841 15.90 -25.90 -12.33
N LEU A 842 15.00 -24.97 -12.68
CA LEU A 842 15.35 -23.77 -13.45
C LEU A 842 15.79 -22.61 -12.55
N SER A 843 15.26 -22.56 -11.33
CA SER A 843 15.60 -21.59 -10.30
C SER A 843 15.64 -22.34 -8.97
N PRO A 844 16.82 -22.76 -8.52
CA PRO A 844 16.94 -23.53 -7.27
C PRO A 844 16.64 -22.66 -6.06
N GLU A 845 16.17 -23.29 -4.98
CA GLU A 845 15.81 -22.62 -3.71
C GLU A 845 17.01 -21.99 -3.00
N THR A 846 18.19 -22.54 -3.18
CA THR A 846 19.38 -22.14 -2.43
C THR A 846 20.56 -21.87 -3.35
N GLY A 847 21.55 -21.13 -2.84
CA GLY A 847 22.79 -20.82 -3.52
C GLY A 847 22.78 -19.51 -4.29
N PRO A 848 23.89 -19.19 -4.97
CA PRO A 848 24.02 -17.95 -5.72
C PRO A 848 22.94 -17.83 -6.81
N GLY A 849 22.16 -16.77 -6.72
CA GLY A 849 21.08 -16.50 -7.66
C GLY A 849 19.77 -17.23 -7.39
N ALA A 850 19.57 -17.79 -6.20
CA ALA A 850 18.25 -18.22 -5.73
C ALA A 850 17.23 -17.06 -5.78
N LEU A 851 16.00 -17.38 -6.14
CA LEU A 851 14.90 -16.42 -6.23
C LEU A 851 13.66 -17.01 -5.57
N ASN A 852 12.88 -16.15 -4.93
CA ASN A 852 11.55 -16.48 -4.46
C ASN A 852 10.56 -16.26 -5.61
N VAL A 853 10.16 -17.35 -6.28
CA VAL A 853 9.29 -17.33 -7.44
C VAL A 853 7.84 -17.42 -7.00
N SER A 854 7.00 -16.47 -7.43
CA SER A 854 5.58 -16.43 -7.09
C SER A 854 4.66 -16.84 -8.26
N GLU A 855 5.08 -16.59 -9.50
CA GLU A 855 4.28 -16.87 -10.68
C GLU A 855 5.12 -17.49 -11.79
N VAL A 856 4.50 -18.31 -12.63
CA VAL A 856 5.10 -18.86 -13.84
C VAL A 856 4.11 -18.83 -15.00
N THR A 857 4.60 -18.44 -16.16
CA THR A 857 3.88 -18.58 -17.45
C THR A 857 4.83 -19.07 -18.50
N ALA A 858 4.33 -19.84 -19.45
CA ALA A 858 5.16 -20.45 -20.49
C ALA A 858 4.54 -20.32 -21.87
N GLY A 859 5.35 -19.92 -22.83
CA GLY A 859 5.06 -19.95 -24.25
C GLY A 859 5.95 -20.97 -24.98
N ALA A 860 5.80 -21.09 -26.31
CA ALA A 860 6.54 -22.07 -27.11
C ALA A 860 8.07 -21.92 -26.98
N ASP A 861 8.57 -20.68 -26.94
CA ASP A 861 10.00 -20.37 -27.03
C ASP A 861 10.58 -19.81 -25.73
N ALA A 862 9.78 -19.57 -24.72
CA ALA A 862 10.22 -18.98 -23.47
C ALA A 862 9.34 -19.36 -22.28
N VAL A 863 9.97 -19.48 -21.12
CA VAL A 863 9.30 -19.49 -19.82
C VAL A 863 9.61 -18.21 -19.10
N THR A 864 8.59 -17.63 -18.47
CA THR A 864 8.69 -16.38 -17.70
C THR A 864 8.22 -16.63 -16.29
N MET A 865 8.99 -16.15 -15.33
CA MET A 865 8.63 -16.19 -13.91
C MET A 865 8.60 -14.78 -13.33
N VAL A 866 7.68 -14.56 -12.39
CA VAL A 866 7.71 -13.43 -11.48
C VAL A 866 8.43 -13.87 -10.22
N ALA A 867 9.50 -13.18 -9.87
CA ALA A 867 10.32 -13.57 -8.72
C ALA A 867 10.97 -12.36 -8.05
N ARG A 868 11.23 -12.50 -6.76
CA ARG A 868 11.99 -11.52 -5.95
C ARG A 868 13.27 -12.14 -5.43
N THR A 869 14.26 -11.31 -5.14
CA THR A 869 15.47 -11.73 -4.44
C THR A 869 15.11 -12.07 -2.98
N PRO A 870 15.50 -13.23 -2.45
CA PRO A 870 15.23 -13.59 -1.07
C PRO A 870 16.03 -12.73 -0.10
N GLY A 871 15.42 -12.35 1.00
CA GLY A 871 16.02 -11.55 2.08
C GLY A 871 16.24 -10.07 1.72
N GLY A 872 16.52 -9.27 2.73
CA GLY A 872 16.88 -7.86 2.61
C GLY A 872 15.68 -6.90 2.61
N GLU A 873 16.00 -5.62 2.75
CA GLU A 873 15.03 -4.53 2.70
C GLU A 873 14.31 -4.46 1.34
N LEU A 874 13.06 -4.05 1.36
CA LEU A 874 12.30 -3.76 0.15
C LEU A 874 13.02 -2.66 -0.63
N SER A 875 13.52 -3.02 -1.80
CA SER A 875 14.24 -2.13 -2.70
C SER A 875 13.86 -2.45 -4.14
N ASN A 876 14.28 -1.63 -5.09
CA ASN A 876 14.03 -1.94 -6.50
C ASN A 876 14.48 -3.37 -6.89
N ALA A 877 15.61 -3.84 -6.34
CA ALA A 877 16.14 -5.18 -6.63
C ALA A 877 15.35 -6.30 -5.92
N ALA A 878 14.73 -6.01 -4.78
CA ALA A 878 13.98 -6.97 -3.96
C ALA A 878 12.51 -7.09 -4.35
N LEU A 879 11.95 -6.11 -5.10
CA LEU A 879 10.57 -6.19 -5.58
C LEU A 879 10.39 -7.36 -6.56
N PRO A 880 9.15 -7.89 -6.68
CA PRO A 880 8.81 -8.85 -7.73
C PRO A 880 9.16 -8.33 -9.13
N LYS A 881 9.88 -9.14 -9.89
CA LYS A 881 10.38 -8.81 -11.23
C LYS A 881 10.20 -9.98 -12.20
N LEU A 882 10.06 -9.67 -13.48
CA LEU A 882 9.99 -10.68 -14.52
C LEU A 882 11.38 -11.14 -14.93
N TRP A 883 11.59 -12.46 -14.88
CA TRP A 883 12.75 -13.15 -15.40
C TRP A 883 12.32 -14.10 -16.50
N GLN A 884 13.10 -14.18 -17.56
CA GLN A 884 12.79 -15.03 -18.71
C GLN A 884 14.01 -15.83 -19.18
N PHE A 885 13.78 -17.05 -19.60
CA PHE A 885 14.74 -17.90 -20.28
C PHE A 885 14.06 -18.77 -21.34
N THR A 886 14.84 -19.28 -22.29
CA THR A 886 14.32 -20.17 -23.32
C THR A 886 14.21 -21.60 -22.77
N PRO A 887 13.28 -22.44 -23.27
CA PRO A 887 13.17 -23.83 -22.84
C PRO A 887 14.44 -24.65 -23.00
N GLU A 888 15.21 -24.43 -24.07
CA GLU A 888 16.49 -25.11 -24.31
C GLU A 888 17.62 -24.65 -23.40
N ARG A 889 17.48 -23.49 -22.77
CA ARG A 889 18.40 -22.96 -21.73
C ARG A 889 17.88 -23.18 -20.33
N ALA A 890 16.74 -23.82 -20.19
CA ALA A 890 16.18 -24.17 -18.91
C ALA A 890 17.13 -25.15 -18.17
N GLY A 891 17.34 -24.91 -16.89
CA GLY A 891 18.34 -25.65 -16.10
C GLY A 891 19.70 -24.99 -15.99
N ASP A 892 19.98 -23.95 -16.80
CA ASP A 892 21.16 -23.11 -16.66
C ASP A 892 20.79 -21.79 -15.97
N GLY A 893 20.73 -21.78 -14.64
CA GLY A 893 20.37 -20.61 -13.82
C GLY A 893 21.21 -19.35 -14.10
N THR A 894 22.30 -19.45 -14.83
CA THR A 894 23.15 -18.32 -15.22
C THR A 894 22.68 -17.60 -16.47
N ARG A 895 21.76 -18.19 -17.23
CA ARG A 895 21.32 -17.67 -18.53
C ARG A 895 19.92 -17.04 -18.52
N ARG A 896 19.31 -16.91 -17.34
CA ARG A 896 18.09 -16.14 -17.22
C ARG A 896 18.38 -14.65 -17.35
N ALA A 897 17.46 -13.88 -17.91
CA ALA A 897 17.57 -12.43 -18.04
C ALA A 897 16.28 -11.75 -17.56
N ARG A 898 16.43 -10.53 -17.05
CA ARG A 898 15.30 -9.66 -16.75
C ARG A 898 14.55 -9.32 -18.03
N VAL A 899 13.22 -9.39 -18.01
CA VAL A 899 12.39 -8.98 -19.16
C VAL A 899 12.41 -7.48 -19.32
N SER A 900 12.41 -6.74 -18.20
CA SER A 900 12.30 -5.29 -18.14
C SER A 900 13.20 -4.74 -17.03
N CYS A 901 13.70 -3.53 -17.23
CA CYS A 901 14.45 -2.76 -16.23
C CYS A 901 13.56 -1.75 -15.47
N ASN A 902 12.26 -1.81 -15.66
CA ASN A 902 11.30 -0.99 -14.92
C ASN A 902 11.51 -1.12 -13.41
N ARG A 903 11.45 -0.01 -12.70
CA ARG A 903 11.80 0.05 -11.27
C ARG A 903 10.71 -0.50 -10.35
N GLY A 904 9.46 -0.34 -10.73
CA GLY A 904 8.32 -0.78 -9.93
C GLY A 904 8.14 -2.29 -9.87
N GLU A 905 7.10 -2.68 -9.16
CA GLU A 905 6.64 -4.05 -9.05
C GLU A 905 6.09 -4.55 -10.39
N GLN A 906 6.34 -5.81 -10.70
CA GLN A 906 5.91 -6.49 -11.93
C GLN A 906 5.16 -7.76 -11.53
N LEU A 907 3.90 -7.87 -11.93
CA LEU A 907 2.98 -8.93 -11.49
C LEU A 907 2.13 -9.47 -12.65
N SER A 908 1.43 -10.56 -12.41
CA SER A 908 0.43 -11.11 -13.33
C SER A 908 0.97 -11.31 -14.74
N ALA A 909 2.08 -12.02 -14.86
CA ALA A 909 2.68 -12.32 -16.17
C ALA A 909 1.83 -13.31 -16.98
N ALA A 910 1.61 -13.01 -18.25
CA ALA A 910 0.95 -13.91 -19.20
C ALA A 910 1.76 -14.04 -20.50
N ALA A 911 1.98 -15.27 -20.95
CA ALA A 911 2.65 -15.55 -22.21
C ALA A 911 1.73 -15.16 -23.39
N ALA A 912 2.20 -14.27 -24.24
CA ALA A 912 1.38 -13.69 -25.29
C ALA A 912 1.62 -14.34 -26.67
N ASP A 913 2.87 -14.51 -27.06
CA ASP A 913 3.24 -14.94 -28.41
C ASP A 913 4.75 -15.29 -28.43
N GLY A 914 5.06 -16.55 -28.56
CA GLY A 914 6.44 -17.02 -28.55
C GLY A 914 7.22 -16.53 -27.31
N THR A 915 8.10 -15.57 -27.53
CA THR A 915 8.94 -14.98 -26.49
C THR A 915 8.35 -13.74 -25.82
N ARG A 916 7.26 -13.19 -26.38
CA ARG A 916 6.61 -11.98 -25.86
C ARG A 916 5.78 -12.33 -24.63
N VAL A 917 5.84 -11.44 -23.66
CA VAL A 917 5.08 -11.50 -22.41
C VAL A 917 4.31 -10.19 -22.20
N VAL A 918 3.17 -10.29 -21.55
CA VAL A 918 2.34 -9.17 -21.07
C VAL A 918 2.30 -9.26 -19.55
N TRP A 919 2.39 -8.12 -18.86
CA TRP A 919 2.33 -8.11 -17.40
C TRP A 919 1.72 -6.81 -16.86
N LEU A 920 1.37 -6.80 -15.59
CA LEU A 920 1.05 -5.60 -14.83
C LEU A 920 2.33 -4.96 -14.30
N ASP A 921 2.53 -3.69 -14.62
CA ASP A 921 3.67 -2.87 -14.18
C ASP A 921 3.18 -1.71 -13.32
N ALA A 922 3.76 -1.55 -12.14
CA ALA A 922 3.37 -0.50 -11.20
C ALA A 922 4.37 0.69 -11.18
N THR A 923 5.37 0.73 -12.05
CA THR A 923 6.49 1.69 -12.02
C THR A 923 6.03 3.15 -11.92
N THR A 924 4.95 3.52 -12.58
CA THR A 924 4.41 4.90 -12.58
C THR A 924 3.58 5.23 -11.34
N GLY A 925 3.42 4.30 -10.40
CA GLY A 925 2.51 4.42 -9.25
C GLY A 925 1.04 4.14 -9.61
N THR A 926 0.77 3.78 -10.87
CA THR A 926 -0.53 3.27 -11.34
C THR A 926 -0.32 1.96 -12.08
N GLY A 927 -1.27 1.01 -11.95
CA GLY A 927 -1.18 -0.25 -12.69
C GLY A 927 -1.34 -0.04 -14.18
N GLU A 928 -0.41 -0.57 -14.97
CA GLU A 928 -0.42 -0.55 -16.43
C GLU A 928 -0.23 -1.94 -16.99
N VAL A 929 -0.99 -2.31 -18.01
CA VAL A 929 -0.70 -3.49 -18.83
C VAL A 929 0.37 -3.09 -19.83
N VAL A 930 1.48 -3.77 -19.76
CA VAL A 930 2.62 -3.52 -20.65
C VAL A 930 3.10 -4.80 -21.31
N THR A 931 3.89 -4.66 -22.36
CA THR A 931 4.47 -5.80 -23.08
C THR A 931 5.89 -5.52 -23.53
N ARG A 932 6.65 -6.60 -23.64
CA ARG A 932 7.97 -6.59 -24.25
C ARG A 932 8.28 -7.92 -24.89
N ALA A 933 9.07 -7.90 -25.95
CA ALA A 933 9.69 -9.09 -26.50
C ALA A 933 10.83 -9.58 -25.59
N ARG A 934 11.48 -10.68 -25.95
CA ARG A 934 12.62 -11.24 -25.23
C ARG A 934 13.62 -10.15 -24.85
N PRO A 935 14.11 -10.15 -23.62
CA PRO A 935 15.02 -9.13 -23.17
C PRO A 935 16.34 -9.17 -23.91
N SER A 936 16.97 -8.03 -24.08
CA SER A 936 18.22 -7.87 -24.82
C SER A 936 19.41 -7.45 -23.95
N GLY A 937 19.30 -7.47 -22.62
CA GLY A 937 20.38 -6.97 -21.78
C GLY A 937 20.23 -7.27 -20.29
N THR A 938 21.22 -6.85 -19.50
CA THR A 938 21.18 -6.85 -18.05
C THR A 938 20.67 -5.52 -17.54
N CYS A 939 19.78 -5.54 -16.55
CA CYS A 939 19.40 -4.34 -15.81
C CYS A 939 20.47 -4.00 -14.77
N ALA A 940 20.88 -2.76 -14.70
CA ALA A 940 21.82 -2.25 -13.70
C ALA A 940 21.12 -2.08 -12.35
#